data_bcba6ca3e94113d81a9feffddae4b76c
#
_entry.id   bcba6ca3e94113d81a9feffddae4b76c
#
_cell.length_a   1.000
_cell.length_b   1.000
_cell.length_c   1.000
_cell.angle_alpha   90.00
_cell.angle_beta   90.00
_cell.angle_gamma   90.00
#
_symmetry.space_group_name_H-M   'P 1'
#
loop_
_entity.id
_entity.type
_entity.pdbx_description
1 polymer ?
#
loop_
_entity_poly.entity_id
_entity_poly.type
_entity_poly.pdbx_seq_one_letter_code
_entity_poly.pdbx_strand_id
1 'polypeptide(L)'
;MGWYTERRGFYASEGHMGDGAQTGECMEELLSRIESPADVKRLTIAQLTQLAEEIRERLIVGVAKTGGHLGPNLGVVELTLALHYVFDTPRDSLVFDVSHQAYVHKMLTGRNRRFESIRQPGGLNGFMLRTESEHDSYGAGHAGTALSAALGMAVARDMSGGKEHVVALCGDAAFTNGISFEALNNIAAQTRRLIVVLNDNAWSIDKNVGAIAQYFHKIVTNPTLAGLHDRAAGLLERFGGKTVRHVARKAEEAAKGLIGPGMLFEEFGLSYYGPVDGHNLPMLIETFRFLKQQNKPVVLHAITQKGRGFQPAEEKQKKFHGLGPYDPETGETKSAGQKTYSDVFGETLSKLADENDKIVAITAAMPSGTGLDIFRPKHSSRYFDVGIAEAHAVIFAAGMATKGYKPFCAIYSTFLQRAFDPIVHDVCLQNLPVVFCMDRGGLSSDDGPTHHGLFDISYLRSLPNIVHMVPKDEDELADMMYTAMLHPGPVAIRYPRGAGPGVTVKAQPRALEIGVAELVRDGNDVAIFGLGAMLPEAVRLAEMLEREGFSAAVINPRFAKPIDRVTVAEFARHCGLLLTLEDHVLAGGFGSAVLEALSELELDVPVVRVGWPDQFIEHGKLEDLREKYGLTAEAALEKARPYLVAMESRRMALR
;
A
#
# COMPACT_ATOMS: atom_id res chain seq x y z
N MET A 1 3.11 -21.27 27.69
CA MET A 1 1.92 -20.94 28.54
C MET A 1 2.28 -20.41 29.94
N GLY A 2 3.49 -20.09 30.27
CA GLY A 2 3.92 -19.75 31.63
C GLY A 2 4.39 -18.32 31.88
N TRP A 3 4.57 -17.48 30.85
CA TRP A 3 5.20 -16.17 31.02
C TRP A 3 4.25 -14.96 30.98
N TYR A 4 3.03 -15.16 30.50
CA TYR A 4 2.03 -14.07 30.33
C TYR A 4 1.16 -13.82 31.58
N THR A 5 1.12 -14.73 32.51
CA THR A 5 0.21 -14.68 33.67
C THR A 5 0.76 -13.97 34.91
N GLU A 6 2.07 -13.73 35.00
CA GLU A 6 2.67 -13.12 36.22
C GLU A 6 2.78 -11.59 36.22
N ARG A 7 2.57 -10.90 35.07
CA ARG A 7 2.65 -9.42 35.00
C ARG A 7 1.29 -8.68 34.93
N ARG A 8 0.16 -9.34 35.19
CA ARG A 8 -1.18 -8.73 35.16
C ARG A 8 -1.51 -7.75 36.30
N GLY A 9 -0.58 -7.41 37.19
CA GLY A 9 -0.84 -6.61 38.39
C GLY A 9 -0.86 -5.09 38.25
N PHE A 10 -0.57 -4.49 37.07
CA PHE A 10 -0.15 -3.08 37.04
C PHE A 10 -1.10 -2.07 36.39
N TYR A 11 -2.27 -2.45 35.89
CA TYR A 11 -3.15 -1.49 35.18
C TYR A 11 -4.59 -1.39 35.69
N ALA A 12 -4.89 -1.80 36.94
CA ALA A 12 -6.20 -1.52 37.55
C ALA A 12 -6.10 -1.49 39.07
N SER A 13 -5.87 -0.32 39.68
CA SER A 13 -6.52 0.07 40.94
C SER A 13 -6.00 1.42 41.44
N GLU A 14 -6.81 2.42 41.39
CA GLU A 14 -6.77 3.50 42.39
C GLU A 14 -7.37 2.98 43.67
N GLY A 15 -6.66 3.20 44.79
CA GLY A 15 -7.20 3.18 46.13
C GLY A 15 -6.93 1.96 46.99
N HIS A 16 -5.88 1.96 47.79
CA HIS A 16 -5.90 1.99 49.27
C HIS A 16 -4.48 1.82 49.83
N MET A 17 -4.11 2.73 50.73
CA MET A 17 -2.86 2.69 51.47
C MET A 17 -2.84 1.52 52.46
N GLY A 18 -1.69 0.83 52.55
CA GLY A 18 -1.35 -0.12 53.59
C GLY A 18 0.16 -0.34 53.62
N ASP A 19 0.83 0.13 54.65
CA ASP A 19 2.25 0.05 54.90
C ASP A 19 2.82 -1.37 54.84
N GLY A 20 3.91 -1.53 54.11
CA GLY A 20 4.70 -2.75 54.10
C GLY A 20 5.88 -2.63 53.14
N ALA A 21 7.00 -2.07 53.58
CA ALA A 21 8.21 -1.91 52.79
C ALA A 21 8.77 -3.24 52.29
N GLN A 22 8.72 -3.45 50.96
CA GLN A 22 9.76 -4.17 50.22
C GLN A 22 10.03 -3.36 48.95
N THR A 23 11.24 -2.78 48.89
CA THR A 23 11.76 -2.01 47.77
C THR A 23 11.95 -2.91 46.55
N GLY A 24 10.89 -3.16 45.80
CA GLY A 24 10.96 -3.50 44.37
C GLY A 24 11.20 -2.18 43.65
N GLU A 25 12.42 -1.88 43.25
CA GLU A 25 12.67 -0.81 42.28
C GLU A 25 11.78 -1.09 41.04
N CYS A 26 10.77 -0.23 40.84
CA CYS A 26 10.02 -0.17 39.61
C CYS A 26 11.06 0.19 38.54
N MET A 27 11.51 -0.80 37.75
CA MET A 27 12.45 -0.53 36.65
C MET A 27 11.74 0.40 35.71
N GLU A 28 12.11 1.68 35.72
CA GLU A 28 11.56 2.65 34.80
C GLU A 28 11.76 2.16 33.34
N GLU A 29 10.72 2.12 32.58
CA GLU A 29 10.67 1.67 31.18
C GLU A 29 11.66 2.50 30.34
N LEU A 30 12.65 1.87 29.72
CA LEU A 30 13.68 2.54 28.92
C LEU A 30 13.09 3.31 27.74
N LEU A 31 12.10 2.73 27.07
CA LEU A 31 11.45 3.33 25.90
C LEU A 31 10.80 4.69 26.21
N SER A 32 10.31 4.88 27.44
CA SER A 32 9.71 6.15 27.87
C SER A 32 10.72 7.31 27.92
N ARG A 33 12.02 7.00 28.04
CA ARG A 33 13.13 7.95 28.12
C ARG A 33 13.78 8.25 26.76
N ILE A 34 13.40 7.55 25.71
CA ILE A 34 13.94 7.77 24.36
C ILE A 34 13.17 8.90 23.68
N GLU A 35 13.79 10.06 23.60
CA GLU A 35 13.26 11.24 22.88
C GLU A 35 13.95 11.44 21.53
N SER A 36 15.15 10.85 21.34
CA SER A 36 15.94 10.99 20.13
C SER A 36 16.90 9.80 19.92
N PRO A 37 17.43 9.61 18.70
CA PRO A 37 18.47 8.62 18.44
C PRO A 37 19.75 8.80 19.31
N ALA A 38 20.02 10.01 19.80
CA ALA A 38 21.15 10.27 20.68
C ALA A 38 21.02 9.53 22.03
N ASP A 39 19.80 9.30 22.51
CA ASP A 39 19.54 8.58 23.74
C ASP A 39 19.81 7.07 23.56
N VAL A 40 19.44 6.52 22.39
CA VAL A 40 19.74 5.12 22.03
C VAL A 40 21.25 4.85 22.08
N LYS A 41 22.06 5.79 21.61
CA LYS A 41 23.54 5.66 21.56
C LYS A 41 24.23 5.62 22.92
N ARG A 42 23.55 6.04 23.98
CA ARG A 42 24.06 6.02 25.36
C ARG A 42 23.84 4.69 26.08
N LEU A 43 22.99 3.83 25.51
CA LEU A 43 22.62 2.56 26.12
C LEU A 43 23.73 1.51 25.99
N THR A 44 23.86 0.67 26.99
CA THR A 44 24.65 -0.56 26.91
C THR A 44 23.95 -1.61 26.07
N ILE A 45 24.65 -2.63 25.60
CA ILE A 45 24.07 -3.74 24.84
C ILE A 45 22.92 -4.43 25.61
N ALA A 46 23.08 -4.63 26.92
CA ALA A 46 22.03 -5.21 27.76
C ALA A 46 20.76 -4.33 27.80
N GLN A 47 20.94 -3.01 27.92
CA GLN A 47 19.82 -2.05 27.87
C GLN A 47 19.18 -1.99 26.47
N LEU A 48 19.95 -2.11 25.38
CA LEU A 48 19.40 -2.19 24.04
C LEU A 48 18.56 -3.47 23.83
N THR A 49 18.99 -4.59 24.42
CA THR A 49 18.20 -5.84 24.40
C THR A 49 16.89 -5.67 25.17
N GLN A 50 16.93 -5.05 26.34
CA GLN A 50 15.71 -4.71 27.10
C GLN A 50 14.80 -3.77 26.29
N LEU A 51 15.37 -2.71 25.71
CA LEU A 51 14.61 -1.77 24.87
C LEU A 51 13.95 -2.46 23.68
N ALA A 52 14.58 -3.47 23.09
CA ALA A 52 13.99 -4.25 22.00
C ALA A 52 12.70 -4.98 22.44
N GLU A 53 12.68 -5.54 23.65
CA GLU A 53 11.49 -6.21 24.19
C GLU A 53 10.38 -5.18 24.52
N GLU A 54 10.72 -4.05 25.13
CA GLU A 54 9.74 -2.97 25.41
C GLU A 54 9.12 -2.42 24.11
N ILE A 55 9.90 -2.27 23.03
CA ILE A 55 9.41 -1.88 21.72
C ILE A 55 8.44 -2.93 21.16
N ARG A 56 8.73 -4.24 21.30
CA ARG A 56 7.82 -5.31 20.84
C ARG A 56 6.48 -5.26 21.57
N GLU A 57 6.51 -5.14 22.90
CA GLU A 57 5.28 -5.00 23.69
C GLU A 57 4.48 -3.77 23.24
N ARG A 58 5.16 -2.63 23.04
CA ARG A 58 4.53 -1.39 22.57
C ARG A 58 3.92 -1.54 21.17
N LEU A 59 4.57 -2.26 20.25
CA LEU A 59 4.06 -2.57 18.92
C LEU A 59 2.80 -3.45 18.99
N ILE A 60 2.84 -4.54 19.76
CA ILE A 60 1.74 -5.50 19.88
C ILE A 60 0.50 -4.79 20.44
N VAL A 61 0.64 -4.06 21.54
CA VAL A 61 -0.49 -3.36 22.20
C VAL A 61 -0.98 -2.17 21.38
N GLY A 62 -0.07 -1.38 20.82
CA GLY A 62 -0.43 -0.19 20.05
C GLY A 62 -1.16 -0.55 18.76
N VAL A 63 -0.62 -1.48 17.97
CA VAL A 63 -1.24 -1.93 16.71
C VAL A 63 -2.52 -2.73 16.95
N ALA A 64 -2.66 -3.39 18.10
CA ALA A 64 -3.93 -4.05 18.47
C ALA A 64 -5.12 -3.07 18.52
N LYS A 65 -4.88 -1.82 18.93
CA LYS A 65 -5.90 -0.78 19.03
C LYS A 65 -6.23 -0.14 17.68
N THR A 66 -5.22 0.15 16.86
CA THR A 66 -5.34 0.98 15.66
C THR A 66 -5.33 0.19 14.36
N GLY A 67 -4.91 -1.07 14.41
CA GLY A 67 -4.50 -1.80 13.21
C GLY A 67 -3.14 -1.32 12.69
N GLY A 68 -2.60 -1.99 11.67
CA GLY A 68 -1.34 -1.62 11.04
C GLY A 68 -0.47 -2.79 10.61
N HIS A 69 0.80 -2.50 10.33
CA HIS A 69 1.78 -3.47 9.81
C HIS A 69 2.59 -4.10 10.95
N LEU A 70 1.99 -5.02 11.73
CA LEU A 70 2.64 -5.56 12.93
C LEU A 70 3.82 -6.47 12.60
N GLY A 71 3.60 -7.51 11.78
CA GLY A 71 4.61 -8.51 11.48
C GLY A 71 5.91 -7.95 10.90
N PRO A 72 5.85 -7.06 9.90
CA PRO A 72 7.04 -6.39 9.36
C PRO A 72 7.84 -5.60 10.41
N ASN A 73 7.16 -4.89 11.33
CA ASN A 73 7.83 -4.10 12.36
C ASN A 73 8.47 -4.97 13.44
N LEU A 74 7.82 -6.04 13.87
CA LEU A 74 8.40 -7.00 14.82
C LEU A 74 9.68 -7.66 14.27
N GLY A 75 9.74 -7.87 12.94
CA GLY A 75 10.90 -8.47 12.28
C GLY A 75 12.12 -7.56 12.18
N VAL A 76 12.01 -6.25 12.40
CA VAL A 76 13.13 -5.30 12.21
C VAL A 76 13.51 -4.52 13.46
N VAL A 77 13.09 -4.95 14.64
CA VAL A 77 13.35 -4.21 15.89
C VAL A 77 14.85 -4.05 16.12
N GLU A 78 15.61 -5.14 16.17
CA GLU A 78 17.06 -5.10 16.40
C GLU A 78 17.81 -4.41 15.26
N LEU A 79 17.38 -4.65 14.03
CA LEU A 79 17.98 -4.03 12.86
C LEU A 79 17.83 -2.50 12.91
N THR A 80 16.65 -1.99 13.27
CA THR A 80 16.40 -0.55 13.40
C THR A 80 17.12 0.06 14.58
N LEU A 81 17.18 -0.63 15.72
CA LEU A 81 17.98 -0.21 16.88
C LEU A 81 19.46 -0.09 16.53
N ALA A 82 20.04 -1.09 15.85
CA ALA A 82 21.43 -1.08 15.42
C ALA A 82 21.72 0.07 14.44
N LEU A 83 20.79 0.36 13.51
CA LEU A 83 20.91 1.50 12.60
C LEU A 83 20.96 2.82 13.37
N HIS A 84 20.05 3.07 14.31
CA HIS A 84 20.03 4.30 15.12
C HIS A 84 21.18 4.37 16.12
N TYR A 85 21.71 3.24 16.56
CA TYR A 85 22.89 3.20 17.42
C TYR A 85 24.17 3.61 16.68
N VAL A 86 24.31 3.29 15.38
CA VAL A 86 25.53 3.51 14.60
C VAL A 86 25.47 4.79 13.75
N PHE A 87 24.33 5.09 13.13
CA PHE A 87 24.17 6.24 12.23
C PHE A 87 23.56 7.45 12.94
N ASP A 88 23.85 8.64 12.43
CA ASP A 88 23.53 9.93 13.08
C ASP A 88 22.40 10.66 12.34
N THR A 89 21.14 10.16 12.45
CA THR A 89 19.99 10.87 11.87
C THR A 89 19.65 12.13 12.67
N PRO A 90 19.21 13.22 12.01
CA PRO A 90 18.85 13.35 10.61
C PRO A 90 20.03 13.60 9.66
N ARG A 91 21.26 13.76 10.14
CA ARG A 91 22.45 14.01 9.32
C ARG A 91 22.70 12.86 8.35
N ASP A 92 22.78 11.61 8.87
CA ASP A 92 22.82 10.41 8.04
C ASP A 92 21.39 10.06 7.58
N SER A 93 21.22 9.67 6.33
CA SER A 93 19.90 9.37 5.76
C SER A 93 19.58 7.87 5.86
N LEU A 94 18.47 7.53 6.50
CA LEU A 94 17.88 6.19 6.47
C LEU A 94 16.68 6.19 5.53
N VAL A 95 16.73 5.40 4.47
CA VAL A 95 15.68 5.29 3.46
C VAL A 95 15.07 3.90 3.54
N PHE A 96 13.80 3.82 3.90
CA PHE A 96 13.07 2.55 4.03
C PHE A 96 12.25 2.29 2.77
N ASP A 97 12.44 1.14 2.14
CA ASP A 97 11.56 0.73 1.03
C ASP A 97 10.16 0.42 1.54
N VAL A 98 9.12 0.87 0.87
CA VAL A 98 7.73 0.89 1.34
C VAL A 98 7.55 1.70 2.62
N SER A 99 8.44 1.52 3.60
CA SER A 99 8.43 2.10 4.95
C SER A 99 7.28 1.65 5.89
N HIS A 100 6.54 0.62 5.54
CA HIS A 100 5.55 -0.01 6.43
C HIS A 100 6.17 -0.64 7.69
N GLN A 101 7.47 -0.88 7.68
CA GLN A 101 8.30 -1.40 8.79
C GLN A 101 8.99 -0.27 9.59
N ALA A 102 8.57 0.99 9.46
CA ALA A 102 9.22 2.15 10.08
C ALA A 102 8.66 2.55 11.45
N TYR A 103 7.81 1.74 12.09
CA TYR A 103 7.21 2.10 13.38
C TYR A 103 8.26 2.20 14.49
N VAL A 104 9.24 1.28 14.49
CA VAL A 104 10.38 1.34 15.40
C VAL A 104 11.19 2.63 15.21
N HIS A 105 11.47 3.00 13.96
CA HIS A 105 12.12 4.26 13.62
C HIS A 105 11.35 5.47 14.19
N LYS A 106 10.01 5.49 14.06
CA LYS A 106 9.18 6.56 14.63
C LYS A 106 9.30 6.63 16.15
N MET A 107 9.27 5.48 16.84
CA MET A 107 9.44 5.44 18.29
C MET A 107 10.80 6.00 18.74
N LEU A 108 11.89 5.63 18.06
CA LEU A 108 13.24 6.04 18.40
C LEU A 108 13.58 7.49 18.01
N THR A 109 12.71 8.14 17.25
CA THR A 109 12.85 9.53 16.78
C THR A 109 11.83 10.48 17.43
N GLY A 110 11.50 10.26 18.72
CA GLY A 110 10.70 11.16 19.54
C GLY A 110 9.17 11.03 19.38
N ARG A 111 8.70 10.05 18.61
CA ARG A 111 7.26 9.88 18.34
C ARG A 111 6.59 8.78 19.16
N ASN A 112 7.31 8.14 20.11
CA ASN A 112 6.77 7.06 20.93
C ASN A 112 5.53 7.48 21.73
N ARG A 113 5.52 8.68 22.32
CA ARG A 113 4.38 9.19 23.09
C ARG A 113 3.10 9.32 22.26
N ARG A 114 3.24 9.53 20.95
CA ARG A 114 2.13 9.63 19.99
C ARG A 114 1.82 8.32 19.28
N PHE A 115 2.50 7.22 19.59
CA PHE A 115 2.38 5.98 18.84
C PHE A 115 0.95 5.40 18.82
N GLU A 116 0.14 5.66 19.86
CA GLU A 116 -1.27 5.25 19.90
C GLU A 116 -2.15 5.96 18.87
N SER A 117 -1.65 7.03 18.26
CA SER A 117 -2.35 7.74 17.18
C SER A 117 -1.96 7.25 15.78
N ILE A 118 -1.17 6.17 15.66
CA ILE A 118 -0.73 5.69 14.35
C ILE A 118 -1.93 5.27 13.49
N ARG A 119 -1.96 5.75 12.24
CA ARG A 119 -3.06 5.52 11.27
C ARG A 119 -4.42 6.05 11.74
N GLN A 120 -4.46 6.90 12.79
CA GLN A 120 -5.68 7.56 13.24
C GLN A 120 -5.76 8.99 12.69
N PRO A 121 -6.95 9.55 12.47
CA PRO A 121 -7.12 10.93 11.97
C PRO A 121 -6.28 11.94 12.76
N GLY A 122 -5.46 12.75 12.04
CA GLY A 122 -4.55 13.71 12.66
C GLY A 122 -3.39 13.12 13.47
N GLY A 123 -3.24 11.81 13.46
CA GLY A 123 -2.17 11.08 14.13
C GLY A 123 -0.96 10.82 13.26
N LEU A 124 -0.13 9.84 13.70
CA LEU A 124 1.06 9.43 12.96
C LEU A 124 0.67 8.64 11.70
N ASN A 125 1.37 8.92 10.60
CA ASN A 125 1.23 8.17 9.36
C ASN A 125 1.76 6.74 9.52
N GLY A 126 1.14 5.77 8.86
CA GLY A 126 1.58 4.36 8.81
C GLY A 126 2.86 4.12 7.99
N PHE A 127 3.33 5.14 7.26
CA PHE A 127 4.54 5.15 6.44
C PHE A 127 5.41 6.35 6.80
N MET A 128 6.64 6.39 6.30
CA MET A 128 7.50 7.56 6.48
C MET A 128 6.95 8.75 5.67
N LEU A 129 6.97 9.93 6.31
CA LEU A 129 6.50 11.15 5.71
C LEU A 129 7.42 12.32 6.10
N ARG A 130 8.08 12.94 5.14
CA ARG A 130 9.06 14.02 5.38
C ARG A 130 8.51 15.21 6.16
N THR A 131 7.21 15.46 6.08
CA THR A 131 6.55 16.53 6.86
C THR A 131 6.24 16.13 8.30
N GLU A 132 6.40 14.86 8.66
CA GLU A 132 6.13 14.36 10.01
C GLU A 132 7.35 14.50 10.94
N SER A 133 8.56 14.31 10.41
CA SER A 133 9.82 14.40 11.17
C SER A 133 11.01 14.71 10.26
N GLU A 134 12.00 15.46 10.79
CA GLU A 134 13.29 15.68 10.14
C GLU A 134 14.10 14.37 9.95
N HIS A 135 13.82 13.35 10.74
CA HIS A 135 14.43 12.03 10.62
C HIS A 135 13.86 11.20 9.46
N ASP A 136 12.72 11.58 8.90
CA ASP A 136 12.11 10.91 7.76
C ASP A 136 12.73 11.42 6.45
N SER A 137 13.90 10.90 6.10
CA SER A 137 14.71 11.37 4.96
C SER A 137 13.97 11.29 3.62
N TYR A 138 13.09 10.29 3.45
CA TYR A 138 12.32 10.06 2.23
C TYR A 138 10.94 9.48 2.55
N GLY A 139 9.88 10.05 1.98
CA GLY A 139 8.53 9.52 2.06
C GLY A 139 8.38 8.29 1.16
N ALA A 140 7.70 7.27 1.64
CA ALA A 140 7.49 6.04 0.89
C ALA A 140 6.07 5.48 1.12
N GLY A 141 5.75 4.40 0.44
CA GLY A 141 4.46 3.69 0.48
C GLY A 141 4.39 2.63 -0.61
N HIS A 142 5.07 2.89 -1.74
CA HIS A 142 5.22 1.95 -2.86
C HIS A 142 6.60 1.29 -2.83
N ALA A 143 6.65 -0.02 -3.09
CA ALA A 143 7.90 -0.78 -3.08
C ALA A 143 8.81 -0.46 -4.27
N GLY A 144 10.12 -0.72 -4.09
CA GLY A 144 11.14 -0.64 -5.13
C GLY A 144 11.74 0.74 -5.35
N THR A 145 11.34 1.78 -4.59
CA THR A 145 11.80 3.16 -4.80
C THR A 145 13.03 3.53 -3.98
N ALA A 146 13.29 2.83 -2.87
CA ALA A 146 14.31 3.22 -1.91
C ALA A 146 15.73 3.23 -2.47
N LEU A 147 16.10 2.26 -3.31
CA LEU A 147 17.44 2.19 -3.90
C LEU A 147 17.73 3.39 -4.81
N SER A 148 16.79 3.75 -5.68
CA SER A 148 16.93 4.91 -6.56
C SER A 148 16.97 6.22 -5.76
N ALA A 149 16.11 6.37 -4.74
CA ALA A 149 16.11 7.54 -3.88
C ALA A 149 17.43 7.68 -3.10
N ALA A 150 17.89 6.58 -2.50
CA ALA A 150 19.16 6.55 -1.76
C ALA A 150 20.37 6.81 -2.67
N LEU A 151 20.35 6.29 -3.90
CA LEU A 151 21.37 6.60 -4.90
C LEU A 151 21.41 8.10 -5.21
N GLY A 152 20.24 8.71 -5.48
CA GLY A 152 20.14 10.15 -5.72
C GLY A 152 20.69 10.99 -4.56
N MET A 153 20.37 10.61 -3.30
CA MET A 153 20.92 11.25 -2.11
C MET A 153 22.43 11.07 -1.99
N ALA A 154 22.95 9.87 -2.28
CA ALA A 154 24.38 9.59 -2.22
C ALA A 154 25.16 10.38 -3.29
N VAL A 155 24.63 10.50 -4.49
CA VAL A 155 25.22 11.32 -5.57
C VAL A 155 25.20 12.81 -5.19
N ALA A 156 24.08 13.32 -4.68
CA ALA A 156 23.98 14.71 -4.22
C ALA A 156 24.99 15.03 -3.11
N ARG A 157 25.16 14.11 -2.14
CA ARG A 157 26.22 14.19 -1.12
C ARG A 157 27.61 14.22 -1.74
N ASP A 158 27.90 13.32 -2.68
CA ASP A 158 29.22 13.25 -3.32
C ASP A 158 29.55 14.53 -4.10
N MET A 159 28.56 15.11 -4.80
CA MET A 159 28.69 16.39 -5.52
C MET A 159 28.94 17.57 -4.57
N SER A 160 28.35 17.58 -3.39
CA SER A 160 28.54 18.64 -2.38
C SER A 160 29.78 18.44 -1.51
N GLY A 161 30.53 17.33 -1.68
CA GLY A 161 31.67 16.98 -0.84
C GLY A 161 31.27 16.56 0.60
N GLY A 162 30.01 16.21 0.81
CA GLY A 162 29.46 15.74 2.07
C GLY A 162 30.07 14.43 2.54
N LYS A 163 29.94 14.17 3.84
CA LYS A 163 30.50 12.97 4.49
C LYS A 163 29.45 12.10 5.17
N GLU A 164 28.21 12.53 5.17
CA GLU A 164 27.08 11.80 5.72
C GLU A 164 26.89 10.44 5.02
N HIS A 165 26.29 9.51 5.74
CA HIS A 165 25.99 8.18 5.21
C HIS A 165 24.55 8.15 4.69
N VAL A 166 24.36 7.36 3.64
CA VAL A 166 23.04 7.02 3.12
C VAL A 166 22.89 5.51 3.22
N VAL A 167 21.82 5.08 3.88
CA VAL A 167 21.49 3.67 4.11
C VAL A 167 20.11 3.39 3.58
N ALA A 168 19.98 2.46 2.63
CA ALA A 168 18.70 1.98 2.11
C ALA A 168 18.34 0.65 2.77
N LEU A 169 17.19 0.56 3.45
CA LEU A 169 16.65 -0.68 4.00
C LEU A 169 15.56 -1.20 3.07
N CYS A 170 15.84 -2.31 2.40
CA CYS A 170 14.96 -2.91 1.39
C CYS A 170 14.59 -4.34 1.79
N GLY A 171 13.30 -4.68 1.72
CA GLY A 171 12.86 -6.05 1.85
C GLY A 171 13.26 -6.88 0.61
N ASP A 172 13.41 -8.17 0.78
CA ASP A 172 13.75 -9.13 -0.29
C ASP A 172 12.74 -9.10 -1.46
N ALA A 173 11.45 -8.91 -1.17
CA ALA A 173 10.43 -8.75 -2.19
C ALA A 173 10.63 -7.48 -3.07
N ALA A 174 11.20 -6.41 -2.53
CA ALA A 174 11.47 -5.19 -3.29
C ALA A 174 12.46 -5.43 -4.44
N PHE A 175 13.32 -6.44 -4.33
CA PHE A 175 14.24 -6.85 -5.41
C PHE A 175 13.56 -7.60 -6.57
N THR A 176 12.27 -7.90 -6.49
CA THR A 176 11.51 -8.39 -7.64
C THR A 176 11.01 -7.24 -8.54
N ASN A 177 11.15 -6.00 -8.09
CA ASN A 177 10.72 -4.80 -8.81
C ASN A 177 11.78 -4.34 -9.83
N GLY A 178 11.37 -3.98 -11.04
CA GLY A 178 12.27 -3.52 -12.10
C GLY A 178 13.10 -2.30 -11.72
N ILE A 179 12.48 -1.30 -11.04
CA ILE A 179 13.16 -0.07 -10.60
C ILE A 179 14.34 -0.38 -9.65
N SER A 180 14.23 -1.44 -8.83
CA SER A 180 15.35 -1.87 -7.99
C SER A 180 16.55 -2.34 -8.81
N PHE A 181 16.32 -3.04 -9.94
CA PHE A 181 17.39 -3.44 -10.86
C PHE A 181 17.96 -2.26 -11.63
N GLU A 182 17.14 -1.29 -12.02
CA GLU A 182 17.61 -0.05 -12.62
C GLU A 182 18.55 0.69 -11.68
N ALA A 183 18.20 0.76 -10.38
CA ALA A 183 19.06 1.35 -9.36
C ALA A 183 20.38 0.56 -9.20
N LEU A 184 20.31 -0.77 -9.04
CA LEU A 184 21.51 -1.63 -8.92
C LEU A 184 22.47 -1.44 -10.07
N ASN A 185 21.96 -1.36 -11.30
CA ASN A 185 22.75 -1.13 -12.50
C ASN A 185 23.52 0.22 -12.49
N ASN A 186 23.08 1.18 -11.68
CA ASN A 186 23.64 2.53 -11.64
C ASN A 186 24.48 2.82 -10.38
N ILE A 187 24.28 2.11 -9.28
CA ILE A 187 24.89 2.43 -7.97
C ILE A 187 26.42 2.47 -8.06
N ALA A 188 27.05 1.42 -8.54
CA ALA A 188 28.52 1.32 -8.55
C ALA A 188 29.19 2.32 -9.50
N ALA A 189 28.47 2.75 -10.55
CA ALA A 189 28.97 3.72 -11.51
C ALA A 189 28.86 5.18 -11.01
N GLN A 190 27.92 5.48 -10.11
CA GLN A 190 27.55 6.86 -9.79
C GLN A 190 27.94 7.31 -8.38
N THR A 191 28.11 6.40 -7.42
CA THR A 191 28.51 6.78 -6.05
C THR A 191 29.57 5.87 -5.47
N ARG A 192 30.37 6.41 -4.56
CA ARG A 192 31.43 5.66 -3.88
C ARG A 192 30.97 5.08 -2.52
N ARG A 193 29.89 5.60 -1.93
CA ARG A 193 29.43 5.20 -0.60
C ARG A 193 27.93 5.16 -0.53
N LEU A 194 27.39 3.96 -0.55
CA LEU A 194 25.99 3.67 -0.28
C LEU A 194 25.92 2.33 0.44
N ILE A 195 25.15 2.26 1.51
CA ILE A 195 24.88 1.01 2.22
C ILE A 195 23.48 0.57 1.89
N VAL A 196 23.35 -0.60 1.27
CA VAL A 196 22.08 -1.28 1.03
C VAL A 196 21.94 -2.39 2.06
N VAL A 197 20.84 -2.39 2.81
CA VAL A 197 20.50 -3.46 3.75
C VAL A 197 19.37 -4.26 3.12
N LEU A 198 19.69 -5.48 2.70
CA LEU A 198 18.72 -6.47 2.25
C LEU A 198 18.16 -7.16 3.50
N ASN A 199 16.92 -6.86 3.84
CA ASN A 199 16.17 -7.49 4.91
C ASN A 199 15.41 -8.70 4.34
N ASP A 200 15.97 -9.90 4.51
CA ASP A 200 15.44 -11.14 3.97
C ASP A 200 14.62 -11.89 5.03
N ASN A 201 13.33 -12.03 4.79
CA ASN A 201 12.42 -12.82 5.62
C ASN A 201 11.53 -13.76 4.79
N ALA A 202 11.79 -13.89 3.49
CA ALA A 202 11.08 -14.72 2.51
C ALA A 202 9.59 -14.36 2.28
N TRP A 203 9.15 -13.17 2.74
CA TRP A 203 7.75 -12.75 2.70
C TRP A 203 7.57 -11.31 2.21
N SER A 204 6.59 -11.13 1.33
CA SER A 204 5.93 -9.84 1.04
C SER A 204 4.58 -9.77 1.80
N ILE A 205 3.49 -9.42 1.13
CA ILE A 205 2.12 -9.65 1.63
C ILE A 205 1.87 -11.17 1.70
N ASP A 206 2.33 -11.91 0.70
CA ASP A 206 2.33 -13.38 0.62
C ASP A 206 3.77 -13.90 0.48
N LYS A 207 3.98 -15.22 0.32
CA LYS A 207 5.31 -15.76 0.04
C LYS A 207 5.87 -15.19 -1.26
N ASN A 208 7.14 -14.82 -1.24
CA ASN A 208 7.81 -14.30 -2.42
C ASN A 208 7.86 -15.33 -3.54
N VAL A 209 7.74 -14.87 -4.79
CA VAL A 209 7.69 -15.69 -6.01
C VAL A 209 8.86 -15.39 -6.95
N GLY A 210 9.11 -16.30 -7.89
CA GLY A 210 10.08 -16.12 -8.97
C GLY A 210 11.51 -16.51 -8.62
N ALA A 211 12.40 -16.35 -9.60
CA ALA A 211 13.79 -16.80 -9.52
C ALA A 211 14.62 -16.05 -8.47
N ILE A 212 14.35 -14.77 -8.25
CA ILE A 212 15.04 -13.96 -7.24
C ILE A 212 14.72 -14.46 -5.83
N ALA A 213 13.45 -14.76 -5.53
CA ALA A 213 13.06 -15.34 -4.24
C ALA A 213 13.73 -16.71 -4.02
N GLN A 214 13.79 -17.54 -5.07
CA GLN A 214 14.51 -18.82 -5.02
C GLN A 214 16.02 -18.64 -4.83
N TYR A 215 16.60 -17.62 -5.41
CA TYR A 215 18.02 -17.30 -5.24
C TYR A 215 18.32 -16.94 -3.78
N PHE A 216 17.56 -16.05 -3.16
CA PHE A 216 17.72 -15.70 -1.74
C PHE A 216 17.47 -16.91 -0.84
N HIS A 217 16.43 -17.69 -1.10
CA HIS A 217 16.16 -18.92 -0.34
C HIS A 217 17.34 -19.92 -0.39
N LYS A 218 17.98 -20.09 -1.54
CA LYS A 218 19.17 -20.96 -1.67
C LYS A 218 20.36 -20.44 -0.84
N ILE A 219 20.51 -19.12 -0.71
CA ILE A 219 21.54 -18.54 0.16
C ILE A 219 21.31 -18.92 1.61
N VAL A 220 20.08 -18.76 2.09
CA VAL A 220 19.69 -19.02 3.49
C VAL A 220 19.78 -20.52 3.82
N THR A 221 19.42 -21.39 2.88
CA THR A 221 19.36 -22.85 3.11
C THR A 221 20.65 -23.61 2.80
N ASN A 222 21.71 -22.92 2.35
CA ASN A 222 22.98 -23.57 1.99
C ASN A 222 23.73 -24.06 3.26
N PRO A 223 23.94 -25.40 3.44
CA PRO A 223 24.58 -25.94 4.64
C PRO A 223 26.02 -25.46 4.86
N THR A 224 26.74 -25.15 3.77
CA THR A 224 28.12 -24.64 3.84
C THR A 224 28.18 -23.25 4.45
N LEU A 225 27.13 -22.45 4.23
CA LEU A 225 26.99 -21.09 4.79
C LEU A 225 26.45 -21.11 6.23
N ALA A 226 25.54 -22.04 6.55
CA ALA A 226 25.08 -22.25 7.91
C ALA A 226 26.24 -22.62 8.85
N GLY A 227 27.15 -23.51 8.42
CA GLY A 227 28.34 -23.87 9.20
C GLY A 227 29.37 -22.75 9.35
N LEU A 228 29.40 -21.76 8.43
CA LEU A 228 30.19 -20.53 8.57
C LEU A 228 29.55 -19.56 9.56
N HIS A 229 28.24 -19.48 9.59
CA HIS A 229 27.45 -18.69 10.55
C HIS A 229 27.70 -19.15 12.00
N ASP A 230 27.58 -20.45 12.26
CA ASP A 230 27.80 -21.02 13.60
C ASP A 230 29.26 -20.87 14.07
N ARG A 231 30.25 -20.97 13.15
CA ARG A 231 31.65 -20.73 13.45
C ARG A 231 31.96 -19.25 13.68
N ALA A 232 31.30 -18.34 12.96
CA ALA A 232 31.45 -16.90 13.17
C ALA A 232 30.86 -16.46 14.53
N ALA A 233 29.70 -16.97 14.90
CA ALA A 233 29.09 -16.74 16.20
C ALA A 233 29.98 -17.25 17.36
N GLY A 234 30.48 -18.48 17.25
CA GLY A 234 31.37 -19.07 18.27
C GLY A 234 32.77 -18.43 18.38
N LEU A 235 33.25 -17.76 17.31
CA LEU A 235 34.52 -17.01 17.31
C LEU A 235 34.34 -15.59 17.87
N LEU A 236 33.17 -14.96 17.68
CA LEU A 236 32.84 -13.65 18.28
C LEU A 236 32.71 -13.72 19.80
N GLU A 237 32.18 -14.82 20.35
CA GLU A 237 32.13 -15.07 21.79
C GLU A 237 33.53 -15.26 22.41
N ARG A 238 34.50 -15.70 21.63
CA ARG A 238 35.87 -16.00 22.13
C ARG A 238 36.91 -14.90 21.90
N PHE A 239 36.76 -14.06 20.90
CA PHE A 239 37.82 -13.11 20.48
C PHE A 239 37.25 -11.78 19.99
N GLY A 240 37.18 -10.77 20.83
CA GLY A 240 36.72 -9.42 20.46
C GLY A 240 37.54 -8.74 19.35
N GLY A 241 36.87 -7.96 18.53
CA GLY A 241 37.35 -6.86 17.67
C GLY A 241 38.35 -7.13 16.52
N LYS A 242 39.28 -8.05 16.62
CA LYS A 242 40.23 -8.37 15.54
C LYS A 242 39.75 -9.47 14.61
N THR A 243 38.76 -10.23 15.01
CA THR A 243 38.27 -11.44 14.34
C THR A 243 37.26 -11.13 13.25
N VAL A 244 36.51 -10.01 13.35
CA VAL A 244 35.54 -9.59 12.33
C VAL A 244 36.23 -9.35 10.98
N ARG A 245 37.43 -8.76 10.97
CA ARG A 245 38.23 -8.61 9.73
C ARG A 245 38.65 -9.95 9.12
N HIS A 246 38.91 -10.94 9.95
CA HIS A 246 39.35 -12.27 9.49
C HIS A 246 38.19 -13.10 8.94
N VAL A 247 37.01 -13.00 9.58
CA VAL A 247 35.78 -13.67 9.15
C VAL A 247 35.22 -13.03 7.87
N ALA A 248 35.20 -11.70 7.79
CA ALA A 248 34.82 -10.98 6.55
C ALA A 248 35.77 -11.36 5.39
N ARG A 249 37.08 -11.46 5.64
CA ARG A 249 38.07 -11.86 4.62
C ARG A 249 37.93 -13.33 4.23
N LYS A 250 37.64 -14.23 5.16
CA LYS A 250 37.40 -15.66 4.85
C LYS A 250 36.07 -15.89 4.14
N ALA A 251 35.04 -15.12 4.44
CA ALA A 251 33.81 -15.12 3.67
C ALA A 251 34.04 -14.61 2.24
N GLU A 252 34.86 -13.59 2.06
CA GLU A 252 35.31 -13.07 0.76
C GLU A 252 36.18 -14.08 -0.01
N GLU A 253 37.07 -14.80 0.66
CA GLU A 253 37.92 -15.85 0.05
C GLU A 253 37.13 -17.14 -0.28
N ALA A 254 36.16 -17.52 0.53
CA ALA A 254 35.27 -18.66 0.26
C ALA A 254 34.27 -18.36 -0.87
N ALA A 255 33.86 -17.12 -1.04
CA ALA A 255 32.99 -16.69 -2.14
C ALA A 255 33.71 -16.72 -3.51
N LYS A 256 35.04 -16.59 -3.53
CA LYS A 256 35.83 -16.61 -4.78
C LYS A 256 35.98 -17.98 -5.44
N GLY A 257 35.57 -19.07 -4.81
CA GLY A 257 35.79 -20.45 -5.29
C GLY A 257 34.55 -21.27 -5.66
N LEU A 258 33.35 -20.78 -5.37
CA LEU A 258 32.06 -21.41 -5.67
C LEU A 258 31.07 -20.32 -6.05
N ILE A 259 30.00 -20.65 -6.79
CA ILE A 259 28.88 -19.74 -7.09
C ILE A 259 28.36 -19.19 -5.75
N GLY A 260 28.93 -18.05 -5.31
CA GLY A 260 28.74 -17.50 -3.98
C GLY A 260 27.39 -16.76 -3.84
N PRO A 261 26.87 -16.64 -2.61
CA PRO A 261 25.57 -15.99 -2.34
C PRO A 261 25.50 -14.51 -2.77
N GLY A 262 26.63 -13.83 -2.89
CA GLY A 262 26.71 -12.41 -3.27
C GLY A 262 26.91 -12.14 -4.76
N MET A 263 27.08 -13.17 -5.58
CA MET A 263 27.50 -13.02 -6.98
C MET A 263 26.62 -12.05 -7.78
N LEU A 264 25.31 -12.07 -7.57
CA LEU A 264 24.41 -11.10 -8.22
C LEU A 264 24.79 -9.65 -7.93
N PHE A 265 25.03 -9.30 -6.66
CA PHE A 265 25.38 -7.94 -6.26
C PHE A 265 26.81 -7.56 -6.67
N GLU A 266 27.73 -8.53 -6.64
CA GLU A 266 29.14 -8.33 -7.03
C GLU A 266 29.27 -8.05 -8.54
N GLU A 267 28.46 -8.70 -9.37
CA GLU A 267 28.37 -8.41 -10.81
C GLU A 267 27.83 -7.00 -11.09
N PHE A 268 26.99 -6.44 -10.21
CA PHE A 268 26.59 -5.03 -10.24
C PHE A 268 27.63 -4.10 -9.61
N GLY A 269 28.79 -4.60 -9.16
CA GLY A 269 29.86 -3.80 -8.56
C GLY A 269 29.65 -3.41 -7.10
N LEU A 270 28.68 -4.02 -6.40
CA LEU A 270 28.46 -3.83 -4.96
C LEU A 270 29.17 -4.93 -4.18
N SER A 271 29.87 -4.57 -3.10
CA SER A 271 30.45 -5.59 -2.22
C SER A 271 29.39 -6.19 -1.31
N TYR A 272 29.28 -7.51 -1.35
CA TYR A 272 28.30 -8.25 -0.55
C TYR A 272 28.89 -8.66 0.81
N TYR A 273 28.09 -8.47 1.86
CA TYR A 273 28.38 -8.90 3.24
C TYR A 273 27.17 -9.65 3.81
N GLY A 274 27.42 -10.83 4.34
CA GLY A 274 26.34 -11.65 4.91
C GLY A 274 26.33 -13.08 4.35
N PRO A 275 25.25 -13.85 4.63
CA PRO A 275 24.13 -13.43 5.47
C PRO A 275 24.51 -13.28 6.95
N VAL A 276 23.86 -12.33 7.65
CA VAL A 276 24.00 -12.13 9.11
C VAL A 276 22.64 -12.31 9.79
N ASP A 277 22.65 -12.71 11.05
CA ASP A 277 21.44 -12.76 11.88
C ASP A 277 20.95 -11.33 12.17
N GLY A 278 19.81 -10.96 11.60
CA GLY A 278 19.18 -9.65 11.77
C GLY A 278 18.56 -9.41 13.14
N HIS A 279 18.63 -10.40 14.05
CA HIS A 279 18.20 -10.30 15.45
C HIS A 279 19.38 -10.31 16.44
N ASN A 280 20.61 -10.48 15.96
CA ASN A 280 21.81 -10.40 16.81
C ASN A 280 22.31 -8.96 16.88
N LEU A 281 21.84 -8.22 17.88
CA LEU A 281 22.11 -6.79 18.05
C LEU A 281 23.61 -6.47 18.16
N PRO A 282 24.45 -7.19 18.97
CA PRO A 282 25.90 -6.95 19.00
C PRO A 282 26.56 -7.11 17.63
N MET A 283 26.21 -8.18 16.90
CA MET A 283 26.75 -8.46 15.56
C MET A 283 26.34 -7.37 14.56
N LEU A 284 25.10 -6.93 14.58
CA LEU A 284 24.60 -5.85 13.72
C LEU A 284 25.34 -4.54 13.95
N ILE A 285 25.54 -4.15 15.21
CA ILE A 285 26.24 -2.92 15.57
C ILE A 285 27.69 -2.95 15.07
N GLU A 286 28.41 -4.06 15.30
CA GLU A 286 29.79 -4.20 14.82
C GLU A 286 29.85 -4.20 13.29
N THR A 287 28.93 -4.90 12.63
CA THR A 287 28.85 -4.93 11.18
C THR A 287 28.58 -3.54 10.60
N PHE A 288 27.61 -2.79 11.13
CA PHE A 288 27.34 -1.43 10.66
C PHE A 288 28.51 -0.47 10.92
N ARG A 289 29.22 -0.59 12.05
CA ARG A 289 30.45 0.19 12.31
C ARG A 289 31.55 -0.11 11.29
N PHE A 290 31.69 -1.36 10.90
CA PHE A 290 32.61 -1.75 9.84
C PHE A 290 32.17 -1.21 8.47
N LEU A 291 30.89 -1.35 8.09
CA LEU A 291 30.36 -0.87 6.82
C LEU A 291 30.41 0.66 6.72
N LYS A 292 30.23 1.38 7.82
CA LYS A 292 30.36 2.84 7.90
C LYS A 292 31.74 3.34 7.47
N GLN A 293 32.78 2.50 7.54
CA GLN A 293 34.15 2.82 7.15
C GLN A 293 34.49 2.50 5.67
N GLN A 294 33.55 1.85 4.94
CA GLN A 294 33.80 1.47 3.55
C GLN A 294 33.67 2.67 2.61
N ASN A 295 34.55 2.74 1.61
CA ASN A 295 34.52 3.74 0.53
C ASN A 295 34.05 3.15 -0.81
N LYS A 296 33.13 2.21 -0.76
CA LYS A 296 32.50 1.56 -1.92
C LYS A 296 31.05 1.24 -1.60
N PRO A 297 30.19 1.08 -2.60
CA PRO A 297 28.83 0.62 -2.37
C PRO A 297 28.84 -0.81 -1.80
N VAL A 298 28.00 -1.04 -0.80
CA VAL A 298 27.95 -2.33 -0.10
C VAL A 298 26.52 -2.81 0.06
N VAL A 299 26.34 -4.14 0.04
CA VAL A 299 25.08 -4.80 0.40
C VAL A 299 25.30 -5.60 1.67
N LEU A 300 24.54 -5.32 2.71
CA LEU A 300 24.42 -6.17 3.90
C LEU A 300 23.17 -7.04 3.76
N HIS A 301 23.34 -8.35 3.72
CA HIS A 301 22.22 -9.31 3.74
C HIS A 301 21.93 -9.70 5.19
N ALA A 302 20.81 -9.23 5.73
CA ALA A 302 20.34 -9.54 7.09
C ALA A 302 19.12 -10.47 6.99
N ILE A 303 19.20 -11.62 7.67
CA ILE A 303 18.09 -12.58 7.76
C ILE A 303 17.27 -12.24 8.98
N THR A 304 15.97 -12.02 8.80
CA THR A 304 15.05 -11.70 9.88
C THR A 304 13.84 -12.63 9.89
N GLN A 305 13.10 -12.63 10.99
CA GLN A 305 11.85 -13.39 11.15
C GLN A 305 10.69 -12.41 11.27
N LYS A 306 9.81 -12.38 10.26
CA LYS A 306 8.58 -11.60 10.28
C LYS A 306 7.69 -12.04 11.45
N GLY A 307 7.24 -11.08 12.29
CA GLY A 307 6.40 -11.40 13.44
C GLY A 307 7.14 -11.81 14.72
N ARG A 308 8.48 -11.72 14.74
CA ARG A 308 9.36 -12.13 15.84
C ARG A 308 8.89 -11.68 17.22
N GLY A 309 8.81 -12.64 18.16
CA GLY A 309 8.42 -12.40 19.55
C GLY A 309 6.91 -12.32 19.78
N PHE A 310 6.08 -12.58 18.75
CA PHE A 310 4.63 -12.70 18.90
C PHE A 310 4.13 -13.97 18.16
N GLN A 311 3.91 -15.04 18.91
CA GLN A 311 3.58 -16.37 18.35
C GLN A 311 2.46 -16.32 17.29
N PRO A 312 1.32 -15.61 17.48
CA PRO A 312 0.29 -15.54 16.43
C PRO A 312 0.79 -14.94 15.11
N ALA A 313 1.73 -13.97 15.16
CA ALA A 313 2.30 -13.35 13.97
C ALA A 313 3.38 -14.22 13.30
N GLU A 314 4.13 -14.99 14.07
CA GLU A 314 5.10 -15.96 13.55
C GLU A 314 4.42 -17.12 12.80
N GLU A 315 3.29 -17.61 13.32
CA GLU A 315 2.51 -18.70 12.71
C GLU A 315 1.66 -18.24 11.53
N LYS A 316 1.05 -17.04 11.60
CA LYS A 316 0.11 -16.51 10.60
C LYS A 316 0.69 -15.25 9.93
N GLN A 317 1.91 -15.31 9.41
CA GLN A 317 2.67 -14.16 8.89
C GLN A 317 1.92 -13.33 7.83
N LYS A 318 1.11 -13.97 7.00
CA LYS A 318 0.24 -13.31 6.02
C LYS A 318 -0.81 -12.42 6.70
N LYS A 319 -1.52 -12.92 7.71
CA LYS A 319 -2.55 -12.16 8.46
C LYS A 319 -1.95 -10.91 9.11
N PHE A 320 -0.75 -11.05 9.69
CA PHE A 320 -0.08 -9.98 10.42
C PHE A 320 0.80 -9.07 9.55
N HIS A 321 0.76 -9.20 8.23
CA HIS A 321 1.42 -8.22 7.35
C HIS A 321 0.76 -6.84 7.48
N GLY A 322 -0.57 -6.77 7.37
CA GLY A 322 -1.39 -5.57 7.57
C GLY A 322 -2.78 -5.97 8.00
N LEU A 323 -3.19 -5.58 9.19
CA LEU A 323 -4.46 -6.00 9.78
C LEU A 323 -5.17 -4.82 10.45
N GLY A 324 -6.49 -4.97 10.61
CA GLY A 324 -7.30 -4.08 11.45
C GLY A 324 -7.04 -4.31 12.95
N PRO A 325 -7.75 -3.60 13.82
CA PRO A 325 -7.70 -3.84 15.26
C PRO A 325 -7.96 -5.30 15.62
N TYR A 326 -7.21 -5.81 16.59
CA TYR A 326 -7.24 -7.22 16.98
C TYR A 326 -7.12 -7.40 18.49
N ASP A 327 -7.42 -8.58 19.00
CA ASP A 327 -7.17 -8.95 20.38
C ASP A 327 -5.68 -9.28 20.58
N PRO A 328 -4.93 -8.56 21.43
CA PRO A 328 -3.50 -8.75 21.60
C PRO A 328 -3.11 -10.09 22.26
N GLU A 329 -4.06 -10.78 22.93
CA GLU A 329 -3.80 -12.10 23.55
C GLU A 329 -3.95 -13.23 22.53
N THR A 330 -4.99 -13.18 21.70
CA THR A 330 -5.34 -14.25 20.75
C THR A 330 -4.85 -13.99 19.32
N GLY A 331 -4.58 -12.74 18.99
CA GLY A 331 -4.30 -12.30 17.63
C GLY A 331 -5.53 -12.31 16.71
N GLU A 332 -6.75 -12.51 17.25
CA GLU A 332 -7.96 -12.57 16.43
C GLU A 332 -8.50 -11.17 16.13
N THR A 333 -8.84 -10.94 14.85
CA THR A 333 -9.49 -9.70 14.39
C THR A 333 -11.00 -9.83 14.51
N LYS A 334 -11.69 -8.74 14.78
CA LYS A 334 -13.16 -8.70 14.66
C LYS A 334 -13.50 -8.89 13.18
N SER A 335 -14.13 -9.99 12.83
CA SER A 335 -14.61 -10.25 11.47
C SER A 335 -15.75 -9.29 11.14
N ALA A 336 -15.62 -8.51 10.09
CA ALA A 336 -16.77 -7.91 9.45
C ALA A 336 -17.44 -9.02 8.63
N GLY A 337 -18.61 -9.50 9.04
CA GLY A 337 -19.31 -10.63 8.42
C GLY A 337 -19.90 -10.35 7.03
N GLN A 338 -19.58 -9.23 6.40
CA GLN A 338 -20.08 -8.82 5.09
C GLN A 338 -19.06 -9.17 4.00
N LYS A 339 -19.53 -9.67 2.85
CA LYS A 339 -18.71 -9.88 1.66
C LYS A 339 -18.12 -8.57 1.16
N THR A 340 -16.86 -8.60 0.78
CA THR A 340 -16.18 -7.45 0.17
C THR A 340 -16.30 -7.48 -1.36
N TYR A 341 -16.03 -6.35 -2.02
CA TYR A 341 -15.90 -6.32 -3.47
C TYR A 341 -14.83 -7.27 -3.99
N SER A 342 -13.71 -7.43 -3.26
CA SER A 342 -12.66 -8.40 -3.62
C SER A 342 -13.15 -9.85 -3.57
N ASP A 343 -14.03 -10.20 -2.59
CA ASP A 343 -14.64 -11.54 -2.53
C ASP A 343 -15.57 -11.78 -3.73
N VAL A 344 -16.42 -10.80 -4.05
CA VAL A 344 -17.33 -10.86 -5.21
C VAL A 344 -16.54 -10.96 -6.52
N PHE A 345 -15.46 -10.19 -6.65
CA PHE A 345 -14.56 -10.27 -7.80
C PHE A 345 -13.97 -11.68 -7.95
N GLY A 346 -13.37 -12.23 -6.88
CA GLY A 346 -12.75 -13.57 -6.92
C GLY A 346 -13.74 -14.70 -7.23
N GLU A 347 -14.94 -14.65 -6.63
CA GLU A 347 -16.01 -15.62 -6.89
C GLU A 347 -16.53 -15.53 -8.33
N THR A 348 -16.77 -14.30 -8.80
CA THR A 348 -17.28 -14.06 -10.17
C THR A 348 -16.24 -14.47 -11.21
N LEU A 349 -14.97 -14.07 -11.03
CA LEU A 349 -13.91 -14.46 -11.96
C LEU A 349 -13.75 -15.98 -12.02
N SER A 350 -13.87 -16.67 -10.88
CA SER A 350 -13.81 -18.12 -10.80
C SER A 350 -14.95 -18.79 -11.60
N LYS A 351 -16.18 -18.26 -11.49
CA LYS A 351 -17.34 -18.76 -12.27
C LYS A 351 -17.16 -18.51 -13.77
N LEU A 352 -16.73 -17.31 -14.16
CA LEU A 352 -16.48 -16.98 -15.56
C LEU A 352 -15.39 -17.87 -16.17
N ALA A 353 -14.38 -18.24 -15.38
CA ALA A 353 -13.30 -19.14 -15.80
C ALA A 353 -13.73 -20.61 -15.87
N ASP A 354 -14.80 -21.04 -15.18
CA ASP A 354 -15.41 -22.33 -15.36
C ASP A 354 -16.08 -22.45 -16.76
N GLU A 355 -16.59 -21.35 -17.29
CA GLU A 355 -17.27 -21.28 -18.58
C GLU A 355 -16.33 -20.93 -19.77
N ASN A 356 -15.20 -20.26 -19.48
CA ASN A 356 -14.25 -19.79 -20.50
C ASN A 356 -12.82 -20.15 -20.14
N ASP A 357 -12.24 -21.13 -20.85
CA ASP A 357 -10.87 -21.62 -20.65
C ASP A 357 -9.76 -20.62 -21.03
N LYS A 358 -10.10 -19.53 -21.69
CA LYS A 358 -9.19 -18.45 -22.10
C LYS A 358 -8.98 -17.41 -20.97
N ILE A 359 -9.80 -17.40 -19.94
CA ILE A 359 -9.62 -16.48 -18.81
C ILE A 359 -8.39 -16.89 -18.00
N VAL A 360 -7.51 -15.92 -17.76
CA VAL A 360 -6.36 -16.04 -16.87
C VAL A 360 -6.35 -14.89 -15.88
N ALA A 361 -5.92 -15.17 -14.65
CA ALA A 361 -5.83 -14.19 -13.58
C ALA A 361 -4.36 -13.85 -13.29
N ILE A 362 -4.05 -12.55 -13.26
CA ILE A 362 -2.70 -12.03 -13.03
C ILE A 362 -2.74 -11.04 -11.87
N THR A 363 -1.77 -11.12 -10.95
CA THR A 363 -1.59 -10.13 -9.89
C THR A 363 -0.10 -9.83 -9.67
N ALA A 364 0.18 -8.74 -8.96
CA ALA A 364 1.53 -8.30 -8.61
C ALA A 364 1.72 -8.33 -7.08
N ALA A 365 1.94 -9.53 -6.51
CA ALA A 365 2.12 -9.81 -5.08
C ALA A 365 0.91 -9.48 -4.17
N MET A 366 -0.32 -9.44 -4.73
CA MET A 366 -1.54 -9.05 -4.03
C MET A 366 -2.67 -10.09 -4.08
N PRO A 367 -2.43 -11.42 -4.03
CA PRO A 367 -3.49 -12.41 -4.29
C PRO A 367 -4.65 -12.31 -3.31
N SER A 368 -4.37 -12.18 -2.01
CA SER A 368 -5.42 -12.09 -0.99
C SER A 368 -6.14 -10.75 -1.01
N GLY A 369 -5.40 -9.67 -1.22
CA GLY A 369 -5.98 -8.33 -1.22
C GLY A 369 -6.89 -8.06 -2.42
N THR A 370 -6.75 -8.84 -3.51
CA THR A 370 -7.59 -8.75 -4.71
C THR A 370 -8.61 -9.87 -4.83
N GLY A 371 -8.74 -10.77 -3.83
CA GLY A 371 -9.67 -11.90 -3.87
C GLY A 371 -9.24 -13.07 -4.76
N LEU A 372 -8.03 -13.04 -5.34
CA LEU A 372 -7.55 -14.13 -6.21
C LEU A 372 -7.17 -15.41 -5.44
N ASP A 373 -7.13 -15.37 -4.12
CA ASP A 373 -7.06 -16.58 -3.28
C ASP A 373 -8.29 -17.49 -3.47
N ILE A 374 -9.42 -16.95 -3.92
CA ILE A 374 -10.64 -17.71 -4.28
C ILE A 374 -10.48 -18.39 -5.64
N PHE A 375 -9.85 -17.71 -6.59
CA PHE A 375 -9.61 -18.19 -7.95
C PHE A 375 -8.51 -19.28 -8.00
N ARG A 376 -7.37 -19.03 -7.33
CA ARG A 376 -6.16 -19.85 -7.40
C ARG A 376 -6.37 -21.35 -7.13
N PRO A 377 -7.13 -21.78 -6.09
CA PRO A 377 -7.33 -23.21 -5.81
C PRO A 377 -8.05 -23.97 -6.93
N LYS A 378 -8.95 -23.30 -7.65
CA LYS A 378 -9.75 -23.90 -8.73
C LYS A 378 -9.04 -23.90 -10.07
N HIS A 379 -8.29 -22.83 -10.35
CA HIS A 379 -7.70 -22.53 -11.66
C HIS A 379 -6.19 -22.26 -11.56
N SER A 380 -5.46 -23.09 -10.82
CA SER A 380 -4.03 -22.88 -10.51
C SER A 380 -3.11 -22.76 -11.74
N SER A 381 -3.42 -23.45 -12.85
CA SER A 381 -2.68 -23.35 -14.12
C SER A 381 -2.94 -22.07 -14.91
N ARG A 382 -3.96 -21.30 -14.52
CA ARG A 382 -4.36 -20.03 -15.15
C ARG A 382 -4.24 -18.85 -14.20
N TYR A 383 -3.52 -19.04 -13.10
CA TYR A 383 -3.21 -18.02 -12.10
C TYR A 383 -1.72 -17.70 -12.14
N PHE A 384 -1.39 -16.39 -12.18
CA PHE A 384 -0.02 -15.89 -12.24
C PHE A 384 0.17 -14.76 -11.22
N ASP A 385 1.09 -14.95 -10.28
CA ASP A 385 1.63 -13.90 -9.44
C ASP A 385 3.04 -13.58 -9.94
N VAL A 386 3.25 -12.35 -10.34
CA VAL A 386 4.52 -11.91 -10.95
C VAL A 386 5.47 -11.24 -9.94
N GLY A 387 5.12 -11.23 -8.64
CA GLY A 387 5.83 -10.46 -7.63
C GLY A 387 5.49 -8.98 -7.71
N ILE A 388 6.27 -8.11 -7.06
CA ILE A 388 6.02 -6.66 -7.07
C ILE A 388 6.51 -6.07 -8.41
N ALA A 389 5.77 -6.34 -9.49
CA ALA A 389 6.18 -6.02 -10.85
C ALA A 389 4.96 -5.65 -11.73
N GLU A 390 4.30 -4.55 -11.40
CA GLU A 390 3.03 -4.13 -12.04
C GLU A 390 3.19 -3.86 -13.53
N ALA A 391 4.27 -3.20 -13.96
CA ALA A 391 4.56 -2.98 -15.37
C ALA A 391 4.73 -4.29 -16.13
N HIS A 392 5.46 -5.27 -15.54
CA HIS A 392 5.60 -6.61 -16.11
C HIS A 392 4.25 -7.33 -16.19
N ALA A 393 3.40 -7.22 -15.15
CA ALA A 393 2.06 -7.82 -15.15
C ALA A 393 1.24 -7.38 -16.35
N VAL A 394 1.26 -6.09 -16.68
CA VAL A 394 0.52 -5.50 -17.82
C VAL A 394 1.09 -6.00 -19.15
N ILE A 395 2.41 -5.96 -19.35
CA ILE A 395 3.05 -6.43 -20.59
C ILE A 395 2.85 -7.94 -20.76
N PHE A 396 2.95 -8.72 -19.68
CA PHE A 396 2.69 -10.16 -19.69
C PHE A 396 1.23 -10.45 -20.08
N ALA A 397 0.26 -9.71 -19.52
CA ALA A 397 -1.14 -9.78 -19.91
C ALA A 397 -1.33 -9.45 -21.40
N ALA A 398 -0.70 -8.38 -21.91
CA ALA A 398 -0.72 -8.01 -23.32
C ALA A 398 -0.20 -9.15 -24.20
N GLY A 399 0.93 -9.74 -23.85
CA GLY A 399 1.49 -10.90 -24.56
C GLY A 399 0.54 -12.09 -24.61
N MET A 400 -0.15 -12.42 -23.50
CA MET A 400 -1.16 -13.49 -23.48
C MET A 400 -2.39 -13.15 -24.34
N ALA A 401 -2.83 -11.89 -24.31
CA ALA A 401 -3.95 -11.43 -25.12
C ALA A 401 -3.69 -11.58 -26.63
N THR A 402 -2.46 -11.38 -27.10
CA THR A 402 -2.07 -11.62 -28.52
C THR A 402 -2.22 -13.08 -28.94
N LYS A 403 -2.28 -14.00 -27.97
CA LYS A 403 -2.47 -15.44 -28.19
C LYS A 403 -3.92 -15.91 -27.95
N GLY A 404 -4.86 -14.96 -27.85
CA GLY A 404 -6.28 -15.24 -27.71
C GLY A 404 -6.73 -15.58 -26.28
N TYR A 405 -5.90 -15.31 -25.27
CA TYR A 405 -6.33 -15.36 -23.87
C TYR A 405 -7.04 -14.06 -23.48
N LYS A 406 -7.82 -14.13 -22.40
CA LYS A 406 -8.53 -13.00 -21.80
C LYS A 406 -7.97 -12.74 -20.38
N PRO A 407 -6.89 -11.96 -20.27
CA PRO A 407 -6.26 -11.71 -18.99
C PRO A 407 -7.07 -10.73 -18.14
N PHE A 408 -7.32 -11.11 -16.88
CA PHE A 408 -7.83 -10.26 -15.82
C PHE A 408 -6.65 -9.90 -14.91
N CYS A 409 -6.20 -8.65 -14.99
CA CYS A 409 -5.05 -8.14 -14.26
C CYS A 409 -5.53 -7.40 -13.01
N ALA A 410 -5.48 -8.07 -11.84
CA ALA A 410 -5.98 -7.55 -10.57
C ALA A 410 -4.87 -6.89 -9.77
N ILE A 411 -4.88 -5.56 -9.74
CA ILE A 411 -3.88 -4.70 -9.10
C ILE A 411 -4.62 -3.57 -8.39
N TYR A 412 -4.12 -3.13 -7.21
CA TYR A 412 -4.69 -1.96 -6.54
C TYR A 412 -4.56 -0.72 -7.42
N SER A 413 -5.60 0.12 -7.42
CA SER A 413 -5.67 1.33 -8.24
C SER A 413 -4.40 2.19 -8.13
N THR A 414 -3.93 2.47 -6.90
CA THR A 414 -2.73 3.26 -6.68
C THR A 414 -1.46 2.61 -7.23
N PHE A 415 -1.32 1.27 -7.17
CA PHE A 415 -0.13 0.56 -7.67
C PHE A 415 -0.13 0.42 -9.19
N LEU A 416 -1.30 0.41 -9.83
CA LEU A 416 -1.41 0.36 -11.28
C LEU A 416 -0.83 1.61 -11.97
N GLN A 417 -0.69 2.73 -11.25
CA GLN A 417 -0.01 3.94 -11.73
C GLN A 417 1.41 3.65 -12.27
N ARG A 418 2.11 2.66 -11.68
CA ARG A 418 3.46 2.25 -12.10
C ARG A 418 3.48 1.63 -13.51
N ALA A 419 2.34 1.16 -13.98
CA ALA A 419 2.19 0.51 -15.28
C ALA A 419 1.49 1.40 -16.32
N PHE A 420 1.42 2.73 -16.11
CA PHE A 420 0.71 3.63 -17.02
C PHE A 420 1.27 3.55 -18.45
N ASP A 421 2.59 3.64 -18.64
CA ASP A 421 3.20 3.51 -19.96
C ASP A 421 2.89 2.17 -20.65
N PRO A 422 3.03 0.99 -20.00
CA PRO A 422 2.58 -0.28 -20.57
C PRO A 422 1.09 -0.34 -20.92
N ILE A 423 0.22 0.31 -20.15
CA ILE A 423 -1.22 0.37 -20.48
C ILE A 423 -1.40 1.16 -21.78
N VAL A 424 -0.71 2.29 -21.95
CA VAL A 424 -0.79 3.11 -23.16
C VAL A 424 -0.24 2.36 -24.36
N HIS A 425 1.02 1.95 -24.28
CA HIS A 425 1.81 1.46 -25.40
C HIS A 425 1.52 0.00 -25.74
N ASP A 426 1.52 -0.89 -24.72
CA ASP A 426 1.45 -2.33 -24.98
C ASP A 426 0.01 -2.85 -25.06
N VAL A 427 -0.96 -2.13 -24.48
CA VAL A 427 -2.36 -2.58 -24.45
C VAL A 427 -3.28 -1.68 -25.28
N CYS A 428 -3.43 -0.40 -24.93
CA CYS A 428 -4.42 0.48 -25.58
C CYS A 428 -4.08 0.80 -27.02
N LEU A 429 -2.80 1.10 -27.32
CA LEU A 429 -2.35 1.35 -28.70
C LEU A 429 -2.60 0.16 -29.62
N GLN A 430 -2.42 -1.06 -29.11
CA GLN A 430 -2.63 -2.30 -29.84
C GLN A 430 -4.09 -2.83 -29.74
N ASN A 431 -4.95 -2.15 -28.99
CA ASN A 431 -6.34 -2.52 -28.73
C ASN A 431 -6.50 -3.96 -28.24
N LEU A 432 -5.67 -4.40 -27.31
CA LEU A 432 -5.63 -5.77 -26.79
C LEU A 432 -6.69 -5.98 -25.69
N PRO A 433 -7.37 -7.14 -25.65
CA PRO A 433 -8.47 -7.42 -24.73
C PRO A 433 -8.00 -7.76 -23.29
N VAL A 434 -7.21 -6.89 -22.68
CA VAL A 434 -6.79 -6.99 -21.28
C VAL A 434 -7.81 -6.32 -20.37
N VAL A 435 -8.18 -6.97 -19.27
CA VAL A 435 -9.10 -6.43 -18.26
C VAL A 435 -8.29 -6.02 -17.02
N PHE A 436 -8.23 -4.73 -16.72
CA PHE A 436 -7.63 -4.18 -15.52
C PHE A 436 -8.67 -4.12 -14.40
N CYS A 437 -8.50 -4.93 -13.37
CA CYS A 437 -9.39 -4.97 -12.21
C CYS A 437 -8.73 -4.19 -11.07
N MET A 438 -9.17 -2.94 -10.90
CA MET A 438 -8.57 -1.98 -9.98
C MET A 438 -9.29 -2.01 -8.63
N ASP A 439 -8.78 -2.84 -7.74
CA ASP A 439 -9.22 -2.86 -6.34
C ASP A 439 -8.77 -1.59 -5.62
N ARG A 440 -9.48 -1.14 -4.60
CA ARG A 440 -9.21 0.09 -3.84
C ARG A 440 -9.26 1.36 -4.69
N GLY A 441 -10.15 1.40 -5.68
CA GLY A 441 -10.50 2.64 -6.37
C GLY A 441 -11.23 3.59 -5.42
N GLY A 442 -10.84 4.86 -5.40
CA GLY A 442 -11.32 5.82 -4.42
C GLY A 442 -10.47 5.90 -3.17
N LEU A 443 -11.04 6.39 -2.08
CA LEU A 443 -10.33 6.53 -0.82
C LEU A 443 -10.12 5.15 -0.17
N SER A 444 -8.87 4.80 0.12
CA SER A 444 -8.52 3.53 0.79
C SER A 444 -8.29 3.66 2.31
N SER A 445 -8.68 4.81 2.87
CA SER A 445 -8.77 5.14 4.30
C SER A 445 -7.44 5.09 5.09
N ASP A 446 -7.17 4.07 5.89
CA ASP A 446 -6.14 4.08 6.94
C ASP A 446 -4.68 4.17 6.45
N ASP A 447 -4.41 3.78 5.20
CA ASP A 447 -3.05 3.76 4.64
C ASP A 447 -2.65 5.11 4.02
N GLY A 448 -3.60 6.04 3.88
CA GLY A 448 -3.37 7.43 3.52
C GLY A 448 -2.97 7.68 2.06
N PRO A 449 -2.34 8.82 1.78
CA PRO A 449 -2.16 9.35 0.43
C PRO A 449 -1.40 8.45 -0.53
N THR A 450 -0.57 7.55 -0.02
CA THR A 450 0.19 6.60 -0.84
C THR A 450 -0.64 5.42 -1.35
N HIS A 451 -1.83 5.19 -0.75
CA HIS A 451 -2.68 4.04 -1.06
C HIS A 451 -4.06 4.42 -1.60
N HIS A 452 -4.43 5.70 -1.60
CA HIS A 452 -5.69 6.15 -2.18
C HIS A 452 -5.68 6.01 -3.71
N GLY A 453 -6.72 5.40 -4.28
CA GLY A 453 -6.95 5.26 -5.72
C GLY A 453 -7.72 6.45 -6.27
N LEU A 454 -7.17 7.67 -6.18
CA LEU A 454 -7.90 8.91 -6.51
C LEU A 454 -7.59 9.47 -7.89
N PHE A 455 -6.69 8.86 -8.67
CA PHE A 455 -6.20 9.41 -9.94
C PHE A 455 -6.49 8.53 -11.16
N ASP A 456 -7.01 7.32 -10.96
CA ASP A 456 -7.17 6.29 -11.99
C ASP A 456 -8.11 6.72 -13.12
N ILE A 457 -9.25 7.36 -12.82
CA ILE A 457 -10.15 7.87 -13.86
C ILE A 457 -9.43 8.91 -14.73
N SER A 458 -8.70 9.84 -14.11
CA SER A 458 -8.03 10.92 -14.85
C SER A 458 -7.02 10.41 -15.87
N TYR A 459 -6.13 9.47 -15.47
CA TYR A 459 -5.09 9.01 -16.37
C TYR A 459 -5.59 7.95 -17.38
N LEU A 460 -6.59 7.12 -17.02
CA LEU A 460 -7.11 6.10 -17.94
C LEU A 460 -8.10 6.68 -18.96
N ARG A 461 -8.97 7.63 -18.56
CA ARG A 461 -9.96 8.16 -19.50
C ARG A 461 -9.35 8.97 -20.64
N SER A 462 -8.10 9.42 -20.51
CA SER A 462 -7.38 10.08 -21.61
C SER A 462 -6.96 9.13 -22.73
N LEU A 463 -6.92 7.80 -22.46
CA LEU A 463 -6.39 6.82 -23.40
C LEU A 463 -7.46 6.41 -24.44
N PRO A 464 -7.12 6.34 -25.76
CA PRO A 464 -7.98 5.73 -26.76
C PRO A 464 -8.26 4.25 -26.47
N ASN A 465 -9.33 3.73 -27.03
CA ASN A 465 -9.75 2.32 -27.03
C ASN A 465 -10.17 1.72 -25.68
N ILE A 466 -9.82 2.32 -24.54
CA ILE A 466 -10.16 1.74 -23.23
C ILE A 466 -11.62 2.02 -22.85
N VAL A 467 -12.32 1.01 -22.36
CA VAL A 467 -13.59 1.14 -21.65
C VAL A 467 -13.31 1.19 -20.14
N HIS A 468 -13.81 2.19 -19.44
CA HIS A 468 -13.60 2.35 -17.99
C HIS A 468 -14.93 2.30 -17.24
N MET A 469 -15.15 1.24 -16.49
CA MET A 469 -16.38 0.92 -15.76
C MET A 469 -16.21 1.13 -14.25
N VAL A 470 -17.27 1.60 -13.59
CA VAL A 470 -17.29 1.88 -12.15
C VAL A 470 -18.62 1.37 -11.57
N PRO A 471 -18.66 0.18 -10.96
CA PRO A 471 -19.89 -0.41 -10.46
C PRO A 471 -20.44 0.33 -9.25
N LYS A 472 -21.76 0.45 -9.18
CA LYS A 472 -22.49 1.02 -8.04
C LYS A 472 -22.57 0.08 -6.84
N ASP A 473 -22.57 -1.24 -7.10
CA ASP A 473 -22.73 -2.30 -6.12
C ASP A 473 -22.08 -3.62 -6.57
N GLU A 474 -22.18 -4.65 -5.74
CA GLU A 474 -21.60 -5.97 -5.96
C GLU A 474 -22.21 -6.69 -7.16
N ASP A 475 -23.50 -6.50 -7.41
CA ASP A 475 -24.22 -7.15 -8.51
C ASP A 475 -23.81 -6.55 -9.86
N GLU A 476 -23.68 -5.24 -9.93
CA GLU A 476 -23.19 -4.54 -11.13
C GLU A 476 -21.70 -4.84 -11.40
N LEU A 477 -20.87 -5.08 -10.35
CA LEU A 477 -19.49 -5.55 -10.55
C LEU A 477 -19.47 -6.87 -11.33
N ALA A 478 -20.34 -7.82 -10.99
CA ALA A 478 -20.42 -9.09 -11.72
C ALA A 478 -20.84 -8.88 -13.19
N ASP A 479 -21.82 -8.00 -13.46
CA ASP A 479 -22.24 -7.64 -14.81
C ASP A 479 -21.11 -6.97 -15.62
N MET A 480 -20.34 -6.08 -14.99
CA MET A 480 -19.19 -5.42 -15.62
C MET A 480 -18.06 -6.41 -15.94
N MET A 481 -17.80 -7.37 -15.07
CA MET A 481 -16.82 -8.43 -15.32
C MET A 481 -17.23 -9.32 -16.51
N TYR A 482 -18.52 -9.67 -16.59
CA TYR A 482 -19.06 -10.42 -17.72
C TYR A 482 -18.99 -9.62 -19.02
N THR A 483 -19.34 -8.34 -18.97
CA THR A 483 -19.21 -7.40 -20.10
C THR A 483 -17.76 -7.30 -20.57
N ALA A 484 -16.82 -7.16 -19.64
CA ALA A 484 -15.39 -7.10 -19.94
C ALA A 484 -14.86 -8.40 -20.57
N MET A 485 -15.37 -9.57 -20.14
CA MET A 485 -15.03 -10.86 -20.75
C MET A 485 -15.40 -10.89 -22.25
N LEU A 486 -16.54 -10.31 -22.61
CA LEU A 486 -17.04 -10.30 -23.98
C LEU A 486 -16.42 -9.20 -24.85
N HIS A 487 -15.97 -8.09 -24.26
CA HIS A 487 -15.44 -6.95 -25.00
C HIS A 487 -14.11 -7.27 -25.71
N PRO A 488 -13.94 -6.96 -27.00
CA PRO A 488 -12.74 -7.32 -27.77
C PRO A 488 -11.53 -6.38 -27.54
N GLY A 489 -11.70 -5.27 -26.82
CA GLY A 489 -10.66 -4.29 -26.51
C GLY A 489 -10.30 -4.23 -25.01
N PRO A 490 -9.45 -3.25 -24.62
CA PRO A 490 -9.05 -3.07 -23.24
C PRO A 490 -10.18 -2.53 -22.36
N VAL A 491 -10.26 -3.06 -21.14
CA VAL A 491 -11.27 -2.66 -20.16
C VAL A 491 -10.61 -2.39 -18.82
N ALA A 492 -11.05 -1.35 -18.13
CA ALA A 492 -10.74 -1.09 -16.73
C ALA A 492 -12.03 -1.16 -15.90
N ILE A 493 -12.01 -1.90 -14.79
CA ILE A 493 -13.11 -1.97 -13.82
C ILE A 493 -12.55 -1.49 -12.48
N ARG A 494 -13.13 -0.43 -11.94
CA ARG A 494 -12.67 0.24 -10.73
C ARG A 494 -13.70 0.07 -9.61
N TYR A 495 -13.31 -0.54 -8.49
CA TYR A 495 -14.21 -0.77 -7.35
C TYR A 495 -13.51 -0.45 -6.02
N PRO A 496 -14.28 -0.04 -4.96
CA PRO A 496 -13.70 0.41 -3.70
C PRO A 496 -13.19 -0.75 -2.83
N ARG A 497 -12.43 -0.39 -1.79
CA ARG A 497 -12.02 -1.29 -0.71
C ARG A 497 -13.22 -1.64 0.19
N GLY A 498 -13.30 -2.89 0.64
CA GLY A 498 -14.24 -3.33 1.67
C GLY A 498 -15.57 -3.81 1.13
N ALA A 499 -16.58 -3.81 2.00
CA ALA A 499 -17.93 -4.22 1.63
C ALA A 499 -18.65 -3.11 0.85
N GLY A 500 -19.52 -3.53 -0.06
CA GLY A 500 -20.47 -2.65 -0.72
C GLY A 500 -21.79 -2.52 0.07
N PRO A 501 -22.85 -2.05 -0.58
CA PRO A 501 -24.17 -1.93 0.06
C PRO A 501 -24.83 -3.26 0.48
N GLY A 502 -24.21 -4.41 0.17
CA GLY A 502 -24.70 -5.74 0.55
C GLY A 502 -25.78 -6.29 -0.39
N VAL A 503 -25.72 -5.92 -1.66
CA VAL A 503 -26.67 -6.39 -2.66
C VAL A 503 -26.41 -7.85 -3.00
N THR A 504 -27.47 -8.64 -3.14
CA THR A 504 -27.37 -10.04 -3.58
C THR A 504 -26.91 -10.11 -5.03
N VAL A 505 -25.76 -10.72 -5.25
CA VAL A 505 -25.23 -10.95 -6.60
C VAL A 505 -26.06 -12.02 -7.29
N LYS A 506 -26.57 -11.71 -8.49
CA LYS A 506 -27.36 -12.65 -9.31
C LYS A 506 -26.54 -13.87 -9.72
N ALA A 507 -27.21 -15.00 -9.93
CA ALA A 507 -26.55 -16.26 -10.31
C ALA A 507 -25.83 -16.16 -11.67
N GLN A 508 -26.43 -15.45 -12.62
CA GLN A 508 -25.89 -15.25 -13.98
C GLN A 508 -25.78 -13.76 -14.26
N PRO A 509 -24.55 -13.23 -14.40
CA PRO A 509 -24.33 -11.84 -14.78
C PRO A 509 -24.81 -11.57 -16.21
N ARG A 510 -25.14 -10.29 -16.50
CA ARG A 510 -25.60 -9.83 -17.80
C ARG A 510 -24.59 -8.89 -18.44
N ALA A 511 -24.50 -8.94 -19.77
CA ALA A 511 -23.75 -7.93 -20.50
C ALA A 511 -24.44 -6.56 -20.39
N LEU A 512 -23.68 -5.54 -20.07
CA LEU A 512 -24.12 -4.15 -20.10
C LEU A 512 -23.84 -3.56 -21.48
N GLU A 513 -24.71 -2.70 -21.94
CA GLU A 513 -24.45 -1.89 -23.13
C GLU A 513 -23.42 -0.83 -22.79
N ILE A 514 -22.27 -0.85 -23.50
CA ILE A 514 -21.15 0.02 -23.22
C ILE A 514 -21.50 1.48 -23.53
N GLY A 515 -21.27 2.37 -22.56
CA GLY A 515 -21.56 3.79 -22.68
C GLY A 515 -23.01 4.17 -22.42
N VAL A 516 -23.81 3.25 -21.88
CA VAL A 516 -25.22 3.50 -21.54
C VAL A 516 -25.38 3.57 -20.01
N ALA A 517 -25.85 4.71 -19.54
CA ALA A 517 -26.16 4.97 -18.14
C ALA A 517 -27.49 4.30 -17.71
N GLU A 518 -27.72 4.23 -16.41
CA GLU A 518 -28.96 3.73 -15.81
C GLU A 518 -29.71 4.90 -15.14
N LEU A 519 -30.97 5.12 -15.54
CA LEU A 519 -31.85 6.01 -14.81
C LEU A 519 -32.37 5.28 -13.57
N VAL A 520 -31.93 5.73 -12.38
CA VAL A 520 -32.31 5.16 -11.09
C VAL A 520 -33.59 5.81 -10.55
N ARG A 521 -33.72 7.11 -10.79
CA ARG A 521 -34.89 7.91 -10.38
C ARG A 521 -35.13 8.98 -11.43
N ASP A 522 -36.39 9.18 -11.81
CA ASP A 522 -36.79 10.24 -12.74
C ASP A 522 -36.96 11.60 -12.03
N GLY A 523 -36.76 12.71 -12.75
CA GLY A 523 -36.88 14.06 -12.27
C GLY A 523 -36.56 15.11 -13.33
N ASN A 524 -37.13 16.33 -13.17
CA ASN A 524 -37.13 17.32 -14.25
C ASN A 524 -36.44 18.67 -13.90
N ASP A 525 -36.04 18.88 -12.65
CA ASP A 525 -35.46 20.16 -12.23
C ASP A 525 -33.93 20.09 -12.13
N VAL A 526 -33.45 19.00 -11.53
CA VAL A 526 -32.02 18.74 -11.24
C VAL A 526 -31.68 17.33 -11.68
N ALA A 527 -30.56 17.12 -12.33
CA ALA A 527 -30.06 15.78 -12.62
C ALA A 527 -28.76 15.51 -11.86
N ILE A 528 -28.70 14.38 -11.14
CA ILE A 528 -27.60 13.97 -10.28
C ILE A 528 -26.96 12.71 -10.83
N PHE A 529 -25.72 12.81 -11.29
CA PHE A 529 -24.91 11.70 -11.77
C PHE A 529 -24.03 11.18 -10.61
N GLY A 530 -24.41 10.05 -10.01
CA GLY A 530 -23.67 9.40 -8.94
C GLY A 530 -22.81 8.25 -9.46
N LEU A 531 -21.49 8.43 -9.58
CA LEU A 531 -20.60 7.41 -10.11
C LEU A 531 -20.18 6.40 -9.05
N GLY A 532 -20.47 5.13 -9.27
CA GLY A 532 -20.06 4.01 -8.44
C GLY A 532 -20.49 4.17 -6.98
N ALA A 533 -19.54 4.12 -6.04
CA ALA A 533 -19.78 4.24 -4.60
C ALA A 533 -20.42 5.56 -4.14
N MET A 534 -20.56 6.55 -5.04
CA MET A 534 -21.25 7.82 -4.74
C MET A 534 -22.73 7.81 -5.12
N LEU A 535 -23.25 6.72 -5.67
CA LEU A 535 -24.67 6.62 -6.00
C LEU A 535 -25.60 6.72 -4.77
N PRO A 536 -25.32 6.11 -3.62
CA PRO A 536 -26.13 6.30 -2.41
C PRO A 536 -26.22 7.77 -1.95
N GLU A 537 -25.14 8.54 -2.05
CA GLU A 537 -25.14 9.97 -1.75
C GLU A 537 -25.97 10.77 -2.77
N ALA A 538 -25.95 10.37 -4.04
CA ALA A 538 -26.81 10.97 -5.07
C ALA A 538 -28.32 10.73 -4.80
N VAL A 539 -28.69 9.54 -4.33
CA VAL A 539 -30.07 9.22 -3.93
C VAL A 539 -30.48 10.05 -2.71
N ARG A 540 -29.65 10.13 -1.69
CA ARG A 540 -29.91 10.99 -0.51
C ARG A 540 -30.07 12.45 -0.88
N LEU A 541 -29.21 12.97 -1.75
CA LEU A 541 -29.30 14.34 -2.26
C LEU A 541 -30.63 14.59 -2.98
N ALA A 542 -31.08 13.64 -3.81
CA ALA A 542 -32.37 13.75 -4.50
C ALA A 542 -33.54 13.82 -3.51
N GLU A 543 -33.52 13.02 -2.44
CA GLU A 543 -34.54 13.08 -1.37
C GLU A 543 -34.52 14.41 -0.63
N MET A 544 -33.36 15.01 -0.42
CA MET A 544 -33.23 16.33 0.22
C MET A 544 -33.79 17.43 -0.69
N LEU A 545 -33.45 17.40 -1.99
CA LEU A 545 -33.97 18.33 -2.99
C LEU A 545 -35.50 18.26 -3.11
N GLU A 546 -36.07 17.05 -3.05
CA GLU A 546 -37.54 16.87 -3.09
C GLU A 546 -38.22 17.53 -1.90
N ARG A 547 -37.66 17.44 -0.70
CA ARG A 547 -38.16 18.13 0.50
C ARG A 547 -38.15 19.66 0.34
N GLU A 548 -37.26 20.18 -0.50
CA GLU A 548 -37.17 21.61 -0.86
C GLU A 548 -38.01 21.95 -2.11
N GLY A 549 -38.78 21.01 -2.66
CA GLY A 549 -39.69 21.24 -3.78
C GLY A 549 -39.06 21.16 -5.17
N PHE A 550 -37.87 20.52 -5.30
CA PHE A 550 -37.23 20.26 -6.57
C PHE A 550 -37.35 18.80 -6.96
N SER A 551 -37.79 18.53 -8.20
CA SER A 551 -37.83 17.18 -8.77
C SER A 551 -36.44 16.81 -9.28
N ALA A 552 -35.79 15.82 -8.62
CA ALA A 552 -34.41 15.45 -8.94
C ALA A 552 -34.32 14.05 -9.57
N ALA A 553 -33.72 13.97 -10.75
CA ALA A 553 -33.33 12.72 -11.38
C ALA A 553 -32.02 12.20 -10.77
N VAL A 554 -31.90 10.87 -10.65
CA VAL A 554 -30.65 10.20 -10.25
C VAL A 554 -30.23 9.24 -11.33
N ILE A 555 -29.02 9.41 -11.82
CA ILE A 555 -28.42 8.64 -12.89
C ILE A 555 -27.19 7.91 -12.34
N ASN A 556 -27.10 6.60 -12.58
CA ASN A 556 -25.88 5.82 -12.44
C ASN A 556 -25.13 5.83 -13.78
N PRO A 557 -24.04 6.56 -13.92
CA PRO A 557 -23.31 6.64 -15.19
C PRO A 557 -22.71 5.31 -15.64
N ARG A 558 -22.37 4.38 -14.72
CA ARG A 558 -21.68 3.11 -14.98
C ARG A 558 -20.29 3.25 -15.58
N PHE A 559 -20.11 4.17 -16.53
CA PHE A 559 -18.91 4.33 -17.32
C PHE A 559 -18.29 5.71 -17.09
N ALA A 560 -17.02 5.73 -16.67
CA ALA A 560 -16.21 6.92 -16.75
C ALA A 560 -15.72 7.17 -18.18
N LYS A 561 -15.69 6.09 -19.02
CA LYS A 561 -15.41 6.12 -20.46
C LYS A 561 -15.94 4.85 -21.14
N PRO A 562 -16.65 4.98 -22.30
CA PRO A 562 -17.19 6.23 -22.84
C PRO A 562 -18.28 6.80 -21.92
N ILE A 563 -18.40 8.12 -21.88
CA ILE A 563 -19.52 8.77 -21.20
C ILE A 563 -20.81 8.62 -22.03
N ASP A 564 -21.96 8.46 -21.37
CA ASP A 564 -23.27 8.47 -22.03
C ASP A 564 -23.66 9.90 -22.40
N ARG A 565 -23.28 10.30 -23.63
CA ARG A 565 -23.56 11.63 -24.18
C ARG A 565 -25.04 11.87 -24.43
N VAL A 566 -25.81 10.80 -24.70
CA VAL A 566 -27.25 10.90 -24.96
C VAL A 566 -27.97 11.29 -23.67
N THR A 567 -27.73 10.57 -22.60
CA THR A 567 -28.31 10.86 -21.28
C THR A 567 -27.84 12.23 -20.75
N VAL A 568 -26.55 12.58 -20.90
CA VAL A 568 -26.06 13.92 -20.52
C VAL A 568 -26.80 15.01 -21.30
N ALA A 569 -26.94 14.86 -22.60
CA ALA A 569 -27.65 15.85 -23.45
C ALA A 569 -29.14 15.95 -23.12
N GLU A 570 -29.79 14.84 -22.84
CA GLU A 570 -31.22 14.79 -22.47
C GLU A 570 -31.46 15.62 -21.22
N PHE A 571 -30.76 15.29 -20.12
CA PHE A 571 -30.92 16.00 -18.84
C PHE A 571 -30.43 17.44 -18.89
N ALA A 572 -29.40 17.74 -19.67
CA ALA A 572 -28.93 19.13 -19.86
C ALA A 572 -29.92 20.04 -20.54
N ARG A 573 -30.83 19.49 -21.39
CA ARG A 573 -31.89 20.25 -22.07
C ARG A 573 -33.13 20.48 -21.20
N HIS A 574 -33.39 19.62 -20.24
CA HIS A 574 -34.61 19.66 -19.41
C HIS A 574 -34.37 20.21 -18.00
N CYS A 575 -33.23 19.90 -17.41
CA CYS A 575 -32.90 20.31 -16.05
C CYS A 575 -32.19 21.67 -16.03
N GLY A 576 -32.46 22.43 -14.97
CA GLY A 576 -31.80 23.72 -14.72
C GLY A 576 -30.43 23.62 -14.05
N LEU A 577 -30.04 22.42 -13.60
CA LEU A 577 -28.79 22.16 -12.90
C LEU A 577 -28.40 20.68 -13.05
N LEU A 578 -27.13 20.41 -13.34
CA LEU A 578 -26.53 19.08 -13.24
C LEU A 578 -25.60 19.00 -12.04
N LEU A 579 -25.58 17.87 -11.35
CA LEU A 579 -24.59 17.54 -10.31
C LEU A 579 -23.85 16.26 -10.70
N THR A 580 -22.54 16.22 -10.44
CA THR A 580 -21.74 15.00 -10.56
C THR A 580 -21.08 14.67 -9.25
N LEU A 581 -21.23 13.44 -8.77
CA LEU A 581 -20.65 12.93 -7.54
C LEU A 581 -19.69 11.79 -7.88
N GLU A 582 -18.43 11.92 -7.50
CA GLU A 582 -17.39 10.94 -7.80
C GLU A 582 -16.41 10.77 -6.63
N ASP A 583 -16.04 9.54 -6.30
CA ASP A 583 -14.98 9.22 -5.33
C ASP A 583 -13.61 9.24 -6.03
N HIS A 584 -13.27 10.41 -6.59
CA HIS A 584 -12.08 10.68 -7.40
C HIS A 584 -11.72 12.16 -7.30
N VAL A 585 -10.50 12.56 -7.66
CA VAL A 585 -10.16 13.99 -7.78
C VAL A 585 -10.97 14.65 -8.87
N LEU A 586 -11.37 15.91 -8.64
CA LEU A 586 -12.16 16.67 -9.60
C LEU A 586 -11.43 16.92 -10.93
N ALA A 587 -10.09 17.04 -10.86
CA ALA A 587 -9.27 17.31 -12.04
C ALA A 587 -9.22 16.06 -12.95
N GLY A 588 -9.73 16.20 -14.18
CA GLY A 588 -9.77 15.11 -15.16
C GLY A 588 -10.69 13.93 -14.82
N GLY A 589 -11.48 14.01 -13.75
CA GLY A 589 -12.43 12.97 -13.35
C GLY A 589 -13.69 12.89 -14.20
N PHE A 590 -14.73 12.21 -13.70
CA PHE A 590 -16.00 12.03 -14.37
C PHE A 590 -16.74 13.37 -14.59
N GLY A 591 -16.77 14.24 -13.58
CA GLY A 591 -17.38 15.56 -13.72
C GLY A 591 -16.68 16.43 -14.77
N SER A 592 -15.37 16.25 -15.01
CA SER A 592 -14.68 16.88 -16.14
C SER A 592 -15.15 16.32 -17.48
N ALA A 593 -15.39 14.99 -17.58
CA ALA A 593 -15.94 14.38 -18.79
C ALA A 593 -17.34 14.90 -19.13
N VAL A 594 -18.18 15.15 -18.11
CA VAL A 594 -19.51 15.76 -18.31
C VAL A 594 -19.37 17.17 -18.87
N LEU A 595 -18.47 18.01 -18.32
CA LEU A 595 -18.22 19.37 -18.84
C LEU A 595 -17.70 19.36 -20.28
N GLU A 596 -16.78 18.45 -20.62
CA GLU A 596 -16.28 18.27 -21.99
C GLU A 596 -17.42 17.88 -22.94
N ALA A 597 -18.27 16.92 -22.54
CA ALA A 597 -19.42 16.51 -23.35
C ALA A 597 -20.42 17.65 -23.58
N LEU A 598 -20.72 18.45 -22.56
CA LEU A 598 -21.61 19.62 -22.67
C LEU A 598 -21.03 20.66 -23.62
N SER A 599 -19.72 20.95 -23.53
CA SER A 599 -19.04 21.88 -24.44
C SER A 599 -19.10 21.41 -25.90
N GLU A 600 -18.83 20.12 -26.15
CA GLU A 600 -18.90 19.53 -27.50
C GLU A 600 -20.34 19.46 -28.08
N LEU A 601 -21.33 19.38 -27.18
CA LEU A 601 -22.75 19.37 -27.54
C LEU A 601 -23.37 20.77 -27.64
N GLU A 602 -22.60 21.82 -27.37
CA GLU A 602 -23.02 23.22 -27.33
C GLU A 602 -24.22 23.46 -26.37
N LEU A 603 -24.20 22.78 -25.21
CA LEU A 603 -25.22 22.87 -24.18
C LEU A 603 -24.71 23.70 -22.99
N ASP A 604 -25.47 24.74 -22.64
CA ASP A 604 -25.16 25.66 -21.53
C ASP A 604 -26.11 25.40 -20.36
N VAL A 605 -25.65 24.56 -19.42
CA VAL A 605 -26.33 24.25 -18.16
C VAL A 605 -25.30 24.29 -17.02
N PRO A 606 -25.63 24.91 -15.86
CA PRO A 606 -24.75 24.86 -14.71
C PRO A 606 -24.42 23.45 -14.26
N VAL A 607 -23.15 23.18 -13.91
CA VAL A 607 -22.70 21.88 -13.37
C VAL A 607 -22.00 22.10 -12.04
N VAL A 608 -22.51 21.48 -10.99
CA VAL A 608 -21.85 21.38 -9.68
C VAL A 608 -21.14 20.05 -9.58
N ARG A 609 -19.81 20.09 -9.38
CA ARG A 609 -18.99 18.88 -9.23
C ARG A 609 -18.66 18.62 -7.78
N VAL A 610 -18.85 17.38 -7.31
CA VAL A 610 -18.53 16.89 -5.99
C VAL A 610 -17.54 15.74 -6.11
N GLY A 611 -16.36 15.92 -5.56
CA GLY A 611 -15.24 14.99 -5.59
C GLY A 611 -14.09 15.54 -4.76
N TRP A 612 -12.98 14.81 -4.70
CA TRP A 612 -11.81 15.21 -3.93
C TRP A 612 -11.13 16.44 -4.53
N PRO A 613 -10.66 17.37 -3.68
CA PRO A 613 -9.95 18.57 -4.13
C PRO A 613 -8.57 18.24 -4.71
N ASP A 614 -7.93 19.24 -5.35
CA ASP A 614 -6.57 19.15 -5.89
C ASP A 614 -5.51 19.18 -4.76
N GLN A 615 -5.49 18.11 -3.97
CA GLN A 615 -4.50 17.89 -2.92
C GLN A 615 -4.41 16.40 -2.56
N PHE A 616 -3.29 15.98 -1.95
CA PHE A 616 -3.17 14.64 -1.37
C PHE A 616 -3.99 14.55 -0.09
N ILE A 617 -4.91 13.59 -0.04
CA ILE A 617 -5.80 13.38 1.11
C ILE A 617 -5.06 12.55 2.17
N GLU A 618 -5.10 13.00 3.40
CA GLU A 618 -4.51 12.30 4.54
C GLU A 618 -5.19 10.96 4.86
N HIS A 619 -4.57 10.18 5.74
CA HIS A 619 -5.20 8.96 6.28
C HIS A 619 -6.30 9.30 7.28
N GLY A 620 -7.35 8.47 7.32
CA GLY A 620 -8.49 8.66 8.22
C GLY A 620 -9.64 7.72 7.86
N LYS A 621 -10.71 7.77 8.64
CA LYS A 621 -11.92 7.04 8.31
C LYS A 621 -12.60 7.66 7.09
N LEU A 622 -13.18 6.81 6.26
CA LEU A 622 -13.81 7.24 5.00
C LEU A 622 -14.90 8.29 5.24
N GLU A 623 -15.76 8.06 6.22
CA GLU A 623 -16.88 8.94 6.55
C GLU A 623 -16.39 10.32 7.01
N ASP A 624 -15.43 10.35 7.94
CA ASP A 624 -14.87 11.59 8.50
C ASP A 624 -14.20 12.44 7.39
N LEU A 625 -13.49 11.78 6.47
CA LEU A 625 -12.84 12.46 5.35
C LEU A 625 -13.84 12.94 4.30
N ARG A 626 -14.88 12.16 3.98
CA ARG A 626 -15.97 12.61 3.10
C ARG A 626 -16.69 13.83 3.66
N GLU A 627 -16.99 13.84 4.96
CA GLU A 627 -17.58 15.01 5.64
C GLU A 627 -16.64 16.22 5.57
N LYS A 628 -15.38 16.04 5.98
CA LYS A 628 -14.36 17.11 5.98
C LYS A 628 -14.18 17.78 4.61
N TYR A 629 -14.18 16.99 3.54
CA TYR A 629 -13.93 17.48 2.17
C TYR A 629 -15.21 17.72 1.36
N GLY A 630 -16.37 17.52 1.95
CA GLY A 630 -17.64 17.83 1.35
C GLY A 630 -18.08 16.88 0.23
N LEU A 631 -17.82 15.57 0.42
CA LEU A 631 -18.31 14.49 -0.44
C LEU A 631 -19.55 13.80 0.16
N THR A 632 -20.46 14.59 0.73
CA THR A 632 -21.74 14.15 1.30
C THR A 632 -22.90 14.82 0.59
N ALA A 633 -24.10 14.26 0.73
CA ALA A 633 -25.32 14.82 0.15
C ALA A 633 -25.61 16.24 0.69
N GLU A 634 -25.35 16.49 1.97
CA GLU A 634 -25.51 17.79 2.63
C GLU A 634 -24.59 18.85 2.00
N ALA A 635 -23.32 18.51 1.86
CA ALA A 635 -22.34 19.42 1.26
C ALA A 635 -22.63 19.67 -0.23
N ALA A 636 -23.09 18.66 -0.94
CA ALA A 636 -23.50 18.77 -2.33
C ALA A 636 -24.73 19.71 -2.46
N LEU A 637 -25.71 19.61 -1.56
CA LEU A 637 -26.86 20.51 -1.52
C LEU A 637 -26.43 21.96 -1.28
N GLU A 638 -25.54 22.20 -0.32
CA GLU A 638 -25.04 23.54 -0.05
C GLU A 638 -24.27 24.15 -1.25
N LYS A 639 -23.46 23.33 -1.95
CA LYS A 639 -22.80 23.76 -3.20
C LYS A 639 -23.82 24.09 -4.31
N ALA A 640 -24.96 23.38 -4.34
CA ALA A 640 -26.04 23.62 -5.32
C ALA A 640 -26.91 24.85 -4.97
N ARG A 641 -26.94 25.27 -3.70
CA ARG A 641 -27.82 26.32 -3.17
C ARG A 641 -27.92 27.59 -4.03
N PRO A 642 -26.83 28.23 -4.51
CA PRO A 642 -26.92 29.42 -5.34
C PRO A 642 -27.72 29.21 -6.63
N TYR A 643 -27.58 28.03 -7.21
CA TYR A 643 -28.27 27.65 -8.47
C TYR A 643 -29.75 27.37 -8.22
N LEU A 644 -30.08 26.71 -7.11
CA LEU A 644 -31.46 26.42 -6.72
C LEU A 644 -32.26 27.71 -6.47
N VAL A 645 -31.68 28.69 -5.76
CA VAL A 645 -32.27 30.01 -5.55
C VAL A 645 -32.51 30.73 -6.89
N ALA A 646 -31.56 30.66 -7.82
CA ALA A 646 -31.74 31.26 -9.15
C ALA A 646 -32.87 30.56 -9.95
N MET A 647 -33.01 29.25 -9.83
CA MET A 647 -34.11 28.48 -10.46
C MET A 647 -35.46 28.87 -9.87
N GLU A 648 -35.59 28.98 -8.54
CA GLU A 648 -36.84 29.45 -7.90
C GLU A 648 -37.22 30.87 -8.33
N SER A 649 -36.26 31.78 -8.36
CA SER A 649 -36.47 33.15 -8.82
C SER A 649 -36.99 33.22 -10.25
N ARG A 650 -36.46 32.38 -11.15
CA ARG A 650 -36.97 32.25 -12.54
C ARG A 650 -38.40 31.68 -12.59
N ARG A 651 -38.70 30.65 -11.75
CA ARG A 651 -40.06 30.08 -11.65
C ARG A 651 -41.09 31.12 -11.18
N MET A 652 -40.72 31.96 -10.19
CA MET A 652 -41.60 33.05 -9.71
C MET A 652 -41.81 34.15 -10.75
N ALA A 653 -40.80 34.45 -11.55
CA ALA A 653 -40.90 35.46 -12.62
C ALA A 653 -41.76 34.98 -13.83
N LEU A 654 -41.93 33.69 -14.00
CA LEU A 654 -42.76 33.07 -15.08
C LEU A 654 -44.20 32.81 -14.65
N ARG A 655 -44.51 32.89 -13.35
CA ARG A 655 -45.88 32.87 -12.79
C ARG A 655 -46.44 34.29 -12.69
#